data_d12ff49d4ff985f0ffeb14c1b95cb98b
#
_entry.id   d12ff49d4ff985f0ffeb14c1b95cb98b
#
_cell.length_a   1.000
_cell.length_b   1.000
_cell.length_c   1.000
_cell.angle_alpha   90.00
_cell.angle_beta   90.00
_cell.angle_gamma   90.00
#
_symmetry.space_group_name_H-M   'P 1'
#
loop_
_entity.id
_entity.type
_entity.pdbx_description
1 polymer ?
#
loop_
_entity_poly.entity_id
_entity_poly.type
_entity_poly.pdbx_seq_one_letter_code
_entity_poly.pdbx_strand_id
1 'polypeptide(L)'
;MRTTVKRMKLGWCCAVLGIALASILPKAASAQDADQDDPPGRVARLGYMEGSVSFQPAGESDWVGAVPNRPMTTGDQLWSDDNSRAEVQLGSAVIRLGAMTGFSFLNLDDNTVQVQLTAGVLNVTVRRLRDGDDFEIDTPNQAFTVYQPGHYRVEVNADGNESIVTVREGDGESTGGGQSYEIRGGQRATLSGTDQLYADVEPLYGPDDFDTWSEARDHRFDYSRSAHYLAPDVVGFEDLDDNGDWRDDPAYGHVWFPNRVDAGWAPYHVGHWDWISPWGWTWVDDNAWGYAPFHYGRWVSAGGRWGWVAGPVEVQAVYAPALVVFIGGGPGGWGGNVGWFALGPREVYVPSYHVSEAYVNRVNISNTTVNITQVTNVYHTTVINNTTNITNITYANRNVQGAVMVVPQHAFVSAQPVAAARVQVSAQQIASAPMSARVAVAPTQQSVMGAKASTAGHVTAPSAAIAARQVVARKTPPPPPVPFAKQQAALAAHPGEPVARSQMAALRPAAAARPMVKVAPPANKATPTTGHPPANAGRPGQPPAPPASHPAEAPARAPAPQPHQPEMNRPTEAPAHPPAAEPNNRPEPNRPPATQPSNRPETNRPTEAPAHPPAETKPAPAARPATPPPPPRTPPPAARPAPAPPKPQAKPPAKPLTPEEKKRQEEEQKKQ
;
A
#
# COMPACT_ATOMS: atom_id res chain seq x y z
N MET A 1 68.33 -17.09 -69.42
CA MET A 1 68.01 -15.67 -69.31
C MET A 1 66.75 -15.57 -68.49
N ARG A 2 66.85 -14.91 -67.31
CA ARG A 2 65.85 -14.87 -66.27
C ARG A 2 64.88 -13.73 -66.55
N THR A 3 63.56 -14.01 -66.53
CA THR A 3 62.49 -13.01 -66.60
C THR A 3 61.76 -12.95 -65.31
N THR A 4 61.90 -11.82 -64.69
CA THR A 4 61.29 -11.47 -63.38
C THR A 4 59.88 -10.95 -63.61
N VAL A 5 58.85 -11.56 -63.01
CA VAL A 5 57.45 -11.11 -63.04
C VAL A 5 57.15 -10.39 -61.75
N LYS A 6 56.82 -9.11 -61.86
CA LYS A 6 56.33 -8.22 -60.80
C LYS A 6 54.98 -8.66 -60.28
N ARG A 7 54.89 -9.03 -59.01
CA ARG A 7 53.66 -9.04 -58.22
C ARG A 7 53.50 -7.68 -57.60
N MET A 8 52.43 -6.97 -57.94
CA MET A 8 52.04 -5.76 -57.22
C MET A 8 50.52 -5.53 -57.37
N LYS A 9 49.89 -5.33 -56.17
CA LYS A 9 48.61 -4.67 -55.95
C LYS A 9 47.32 -5.44 -56.16
N LEU A 10 46.99 -6.25 -55.16
CA LEU A 10 45.60 -6.67 -54.86
C LEU A 10 45.37 -6.63 -53.33
N GLY A 11 45.63 -5.52 -52.68
CA GLY A 11 45.55 -5.42 -51.24
C GLY A 11 44.76 -4.19 -50.70
N TRP A 12 44.19 -3.36 -51.56
CA TRP A 12 43.61 -2.09 -51.10
C TRP A 12 42.10 -1.90 -51.37
N CYS A 13 41.42 -2.84 -52.00
CA CYS A 13 39.97 -2.75 -52.21
C CYS A 13 39.12 -3.42 -51.15
N CYS A 14 39.69 -4.25 -50.25
CA CYS A 14 38.91 -4.89 -49.15
C CYS A 14 38.83 -4.08 -47.85
N ALA A 15 39.67 -3.05 -47.67
CA ALA A 15 39.65 -2.23 -46.43
C ALA A 15 38.63 -1.09 -46.46
N VAL A 16 38.09 -0.69 -47.59
CA VAL A 16 37.11 0.39 -47.69
C VAL A 16 35.66 -0.13 -47.67
N LEU A 17 35.42 -1.42 -47.94
CA LEU A 17 34.08 -2.01 -47.82
C LEU A 17 33.72 -2.47 -46.41
N GLY A 18 34.69 -2.59 -45.51
CA GLY A 18 34.47 -2.99 -44.09
C GLY A 18 34.02 -1.84 -43.18
N ILE A 19 34.23 -0.57 -43.56
CA ILE A 19 33.88 0.59 -42.74
C ILE A 19 32.48 1.16 -43.02
N ALA A 20 31.90 0.81 -44.17
CA ALA A 20 30.54 1.26 -44.53
C ALA A 20 29.40 0.34 -44.02
N LEU A 21 29.72 -0.85 -43.46
CA LEU A 21 28.69 -1.77 -42.91
C LEU A 21 28.54 -1.70 -41.38
N ALA A 22 29.35 -0.86 -40.68
CA ALA A 22 29.27 -0.71 -39.22
C ALA A 22 28.33 0.43 -38.77
N SER A 23 27.63 1.10 -39.68
CA SER A 23 26.77 2.26 -39.34
C SER A 23 25.28 2.03 -39.52
N ILE A 24 24.82 0.78 -39.74
CA ILE A 24 23.39 0.44 -39.78
C ILE A 24 23.15 -0.78 -38.89
N LEU A 25 23.38 -0.60 -37.59
CA LEU A 25 22.67 -1.39 -36.59
C LEU A 25 21.52 -0.51 -36.10
N PRO A 26 20.27 -0.89 -36.34
CA PRO A 26 19.14 -0.12 -35.86
C PRO A 26 19.06 -0.26 -34.33
N LYS A 27 18.77 0.85 -33.69
CA LYS A 27 18.28 0.99 -32.34
C LYS A 27 17.24 -0.09 -31.99
N ALA A 28 17.68 -1.27 -31.62
CA ALA A 28 16.88 -2.27 -30.94
C ALA A 28 17.02 -2.16 -29.39
N ALA A 29 17.81 -1.18 -28.90
CA ALA A 29 18.08 -1.01 -27.48
C ALA A 29 17.00 -0.20 -26.72
N SER A 30 16.02 0.42 -27.41
CA SER A 30 15.08 1.31 -26.74
C SER A 30 13.80 0.65 -26.24
N ALA A 31 13.49 -0.58 -26.62
CA ALA A 31 12.26 -1.26 -26.15
C ALA A 31 12.49 -2.08 -24.87
N GLN A 32 13.68 -2.65 -24.69
CA GLN A 32 14.02 -3.40 -23.48
C GLN A 32 14.35 -2.50 -22.29
N ASP A 33 14.84 -1.27 -22.52
CA ASP A 33 15.09 -0.31 -21.43
C ASP A 33 13.80 0.30 -20.87
N ALA A 34 12.74 0.41 -21.69
CA ALA A 34 11.47 0.99 -21.24
C ALA A 34 10.72 0.10 -20.23
N ASP A 35 10.78 -1.22 -20.36
CA ASP A 35 10.13 -2.16 -19.43
C ASP A 35 10.85 -2.20 -18.05
N GLN A 36 12.13 -1.84 -17.99
CA GLN A 36 12.89 -1.78 -16.74
C GLN A 36 12.59 -0.53 -15.91
N ASP A 37 12.05 0.52 -16.52
CA ASP A 37 11.70 1.77 -15.85
C ASP A 37 10.25 1.78 -15.32
N ASP A 38 9.42 0.80 -15.66
CA ASP A 38 8.04 0.71 -15.19
C ASP A 38 7.99 0.63 -13.65
N PRO A 39 7.13 1.43 -13.00
CA PRO A 39 6.90 1.31 -11.57
C PRO A 39 6.12 0.04 -11.25
N PRO A 40 6.23 -0.50 -10.02
CA PRO A 40 5.42 -1.65 -9.62
C PRO A 40 3.92 -1.30 -9.68
N GLY A 41 3.12 -2.28 -10.06
CA GLY A 41 1.66 -2.20 -9.97
C GLY A 41 1.15 -2.42 -8.55
N ARG A 42 2.00 -2.97 -7.65
CA ARG A 42 1.76 -3.20 -6.23
C ARG A 42 2.32 -2.05 -5.39
N VAL A 43 1.53 -1.62 -4.43
CA VAL A 43 1.91 -0.63 -3.42
C VAL A 43 1.27 -1.02 -2.09
N ALA A 44 1.89 -0.65 -0.98
CA ALA A 44 1.30 -0.84 0.34
C ALA A 44 0.52 0.40 0.78
N ARG A 45 -0.48 0.20 1.64
CA ARG A 45 -1.29 1.24 2.28
C ARG A 45 -1.12 1.17 3.79
N LEU A 46 -0.88 2.31 4.45
CA LEU A 46 -1.11 2.42 5.88
C LEU A 46 -2.63 2.52 6.12
N GLY A 47 -3.26 1.38 6.44
CA GLY A 47 -4.73 1.27 6.52
C GLY A 47 -5.32 1.59 7.89
N TYR A 48 -4.54 1.37 8.96
CA TYR A 48 -4.97 1.61 10.32
C TYR A 48 -3.80 1.99 11.21
N MET A 49 -4.06 2.84 12.18
CA MET A 49 -3.10 3.17 13.25
C MET A 49 -3.85 3.55 14.53
N GLU A 50 -3.25 3.22 15.67
CA GLU A 50 -3.69 3.57 17.00
C GLU A 50 -2.48 3.96 17.85
N GLY A 51 -2.63 4.97 18.68
CA GLY A 51 -1.51 5.52 19.46
C GLY A 51 -0.57 6.39 18.63
N SER A 52 0.71 6.36 18.96
CA SER A 52 1.77 7.13 18.29
C SER A 52 2.47 6.27 17.25
N VAL A 53 2.24 6.57 15.97
CA VAL A 53 2.91 5.92 14.84
C VAL A 53 3.64 6.98 14.02
N SER A 54 4.92 6.76 13.80
CA SER A 54 5.79 7.64 13.04
C SER A 54 6.19 7.02 11.72
N PHE A 55 6.39 7.87 10.73
CA PHE A 55 6.73 7.50 9.37
C PHE A 55 8.02 8.21 8.94
N GLN A 56 8.90 7.51 8.24
CA GLN A 56 10.06 8.09 7.58
C GLN A 56 10.00 7.76 6.09
N PRO A 57 9.87 8.78 5.22
CA PRO A 57 9.85 8.58 3.78
C PRO A 57 11.17 7.98 3.26
N ALA A 58 11.08 7.20 2.21
CA ALA A 58 12.21 6.58 1.55
C ALA A 58 13.32 7.58 1.17
N GLY A 59 14.52 7.33 1.66
CA GLY A 59 15.70 8.17 1.41
C GLY A 59 15.83 9.40 2.31
N GLU A 60 14.86 9.69 3.17
CA GLU A 60 14.89 10.81 4.12
C GLU A 60 15.44 10.39 5.48
N SER A 61 15.97 11.36 6.25
CA SER A 61 16.47 11.14 7.62
C SER A 61 15.46 11.49 8.70
N ASP A 62 14.48 12.31 8.38
CA ASP A 62 13.55 12.88 9.34
C ASP A 62 12.28 12.04 9.47
N TRP A 63 11.81 11.91 10.71
CA TRP A 63 10.56 11.24 11.04
C TRP A 63 9.42 12.25 11.15
N VAL A 64 8.24 11.86 10.67
CA VAL A 64 6.99 12.62 10.75
C VAL A 64 5.88 11.77 11.34
N GLY A 65 4.80 12.37 11.80
CA GLY A 65 3.62 11.61 12.18
C GLY A 65 3.05 10.86 10.97
N ALA A 66 2.76 9.58 11.12
CA ALA A 66 2.15 8.77 10.08
C ALA A 66 0.73 9.27 9.74
N VAL A 67 0.31 9.08 8.49
CA VAL A 67 -1.00 9.47 7.96
C VAL A 67 -1.67 8.25 7.34
N PRO A 68 -2.91 7.90 7.73
CA PRO A 68 -3.66 6.85 7.04
C PRO A 68 -3.83 7.15 5.55
N ASN A 69 -4.01 6.12 4.76
CA ASN A 69 -4.14 6.19 3.29
C ASN A 69 -2.88 6.63 2.54
N ARG A 70 -1.78 6.96 3.24
CA ARG A 70 -0.53 7.21 2.54
C ARG A 70 -0.04 5.92 1.89
N PRO A 71 0.20 5.91 0.57
CA PRO A 71 0.90 4.81 -0.10
C PRO A 71 2.32 4.66 0.43
N MET A 72 2.75 3.41 0.62
CA MET A 72 4.09 3.07 1.09
C MET A 72 4.84 2.23 0.05
N THR A 73 6.12 2.48 -0.07
CA THR A 73 6.99 1.92 -1.11
C THR A 73 8.31 1.41 -0.54
N THR A 74 9.16 0.85 -1.40
CA THR A 74 10.53 0.44 -1.05
C THR A 74 11.29 1.58 -0.38
N GLY A 75 11.82 1.33 0.81
CA GLY A 75 12.59 2.27 1.61
C GLY A 75 11.79 3.05 2.65
N ASP A 76 10.46 3.03 2.59
CA ASP A 76 9.61 3.64 3.61
C ASP A 76 9.69 2.89 4.94
N GLN A 77 9.67 3.62 6.06
CA GLN A 77 9.80 3.07 7.40
C GLN A 77 8.65 3.51 8.30
N LEU A 78 8.29 2.65 9.25
CA LEU A 78 7.35 2.92 10.34
C LEU A 78 7.99 2.63 11.69
N TRP A 79 7.61 3.41 12.68
CA TRP A 79 7.83 3.16 14.09
C TRP A 79 6.52 3.24 14.83
N SER A 80 6.09 2.15 15.46
CA SER A 80 4.99 2.15 16.41
C SER A 80 5.56 2.24 17.82
N ASP A 81 5.15 3.26 18.58
CA ASP A 81 5.62 3.55 19.92
C ASP A 81 4.95 2.65 20.98
N ASP A 82 5.21 2.89 22.25
CA ASP A 82 4.53 2.18 23.35
C ASP A 82 3.01 2.30 23.21
N ASN A 83 2.29 1.22 23.55
CA ASN A 83 0.82 1.14 23.44
C ASN A 83 0.25 1.52 22.05
N SER A 84 1.04 1.36 21.01
CA SER A 84 0.66 1.71 19.64
C SER A 84 0.61 0.49 18.74
N ARG A 85 -0.17 0.60 17.68
CA ARG A 85 -0.25 -0.44 16.65
C ARG A 85 -0.64 0.14 15.29
N ALA A 86 -0.22 -0.54 14.23
CA ALA A 86 -0.51 -0.14 12.86
C ALA A 86 -0.85 -1.35 11.99
N GLU A 87 -1.54 -1.12 10.88
CA GLU A 87 -1.81 -2.12 9.85
C GLU A 87 -1.40 -1.59 8.49
N VAL A 88 -0.59 -2.38 7.78
CA VAL A 88 -0.12 -2.13 6.43
C VAL A 88 -0.70 -3.20 5.50
N GLN A 89 -1.39 -2.78 4.45
CA GLN A 89 -2.13 -3.63 3.53
C GLN A 89 -1.46 -3.67 2.15
N LEU A 90 -1.42 -4.84 1.51
CA LEU A 90 -0.74 -5.07 0.24
C LEU A 90 -1.62 -5.76 -0.84
N GLY A 91 -2.91 -5.95 -0.60
CA GLY A 91 -3.79 -6.72 -1.47
C GLY A 91 -3.62 -8.23 -1.35
N SER A 92 -2.41 -8.76 -1.44
CA SER A 92 -2.11 -10.20 -1.23
C SER A 92 -1.79 -10.57 0.22
N ALA A 93 -1.46 -9.58 1.05
CA ALA A 93 -1.08 -9.77 2.45
C ALA A 93 -1.44 -8.54 3.30
N VAL A 94 -1.45 -8.75 4.61
CA VAL A 94 -1.57 -7.69 5.61
C VAL A 94 -0.46 -7.86 6.64
N ILE A 95 0.21 -6.79 6.98
CA ILE A 95 1.27 -6.73 7.99
C ILE A 95 0.80 -5.84 9.12
N ARG A 96 0.78 -6.35 10.35
CA ARG A 96 0.37 -5.62 11.55
C ARG A 96 1.55 -5.46 12.49
N LEU A 97 1.75 -4.24 12.94
CA LEU A 97 2.80 -3.85 13.86
C LEU A 97 2.20 -3.75 15.25
N GLY A 98 2.82 -4.40 16.24
CA GLY A 98 2.54 -4.18 17.67
C GLY A 98 3.32 -3.00 18.23
N ALA A 99 3.30 -2.85 19.56
CA ALA A 99 4.04 -1.79 20.24
C ALA A 99 5.57 -1.92 20.07
N MET A 100 6.29 -0.80 20.15
CA MET A 100 7.75 -0.72 20.10
C MET A 100 8.35 -1.40 18.87
N THR A 101 7.68 -1.29 17.72
CA THR A 101 8.04 -2.03 16.51
C THR A 101 8.66 -1.13 15.45
N GLY A 102 9.87 -1.49 15.02
CA GLY A 102 10.62 -0.86 13.92
C GLY A 102 10.50 -1.69 12.64
N PHE A 103 9.87 -1.11 11.63
CA PHE A 103 9.52 -1.75 10.36
C PHE A 103 10.01 -0.93 9.17
N SER A 104 10.47 -1.59 8.10
CA SER A 104 10.65 -0.95 6.79
C SER A 104 10.46 -1.92 5.62
N PHE A 105 10.11 -1.38 4.45
CA PHE A 105 10.19 -2.13 3.21
C PHE A 105 11.61 -2.08 2.64
N LEU A 106 12.29 -3.21 2.60
CA LEU A 106 13.57 -3.36 1.89
C LEU A 106 13.36 -3.48 0.38
N ASN A 107 12.34 -4.22 -0.02
CA ASN A 107 11.86 -4.31 -1.40
C ASN A 107 10.35 -4.53 -1.43
N LEU A 108 9.67 -3.74 -2.26
CA LEU A 108 8.26 -3.92 -2.56
C LEU A 108 8.06 -3.71 -4.06
N ASP A 109 7.84 -4.80 -4.78
CA ASP A 109 7.52 -4.81 -6.21
C ASP A 109 6.42 -5.81 -6.54
N ASP A 110 6.15 -6.07 -7.82
CA ASP A 110 5.04 -6.92 -8.25
C ASP A 110 5.19 -8.38 -7.79
N ASN A 111 6.41 -8.85 -7.52
CA ASN A 111 6.71 -10.23 -7.14
C ASN A 111 7.33 -10.37 -5.75
N THR A 112 7.92 -9.31 -5.20
CA THR A 112 8.69 -9.36 -3.96
C THR A 112 8.06 -8.49 -2.88
N VAL A 113 7.91 -9.06 -1.69
CA VAL A 113 7.66 -8.35 -0.44
C VAL A 113 8.80 -8.72 0.51
N GLN A 114 9.77 -7.84 0.68
CA GLN A 114 10.87 -8.00 1.62
C GLN A 114 10.81 -6.89 2.66
N VAL A 115 10.63 -7.28 3.92
CA VAL A 115 10.46 -6.34 5.03
C VAL A 115 11.53 -6.55 6.08
N GLN A 116 11.90 -5.46 6.74
CA GLN A 116 12.82 -5.44 7.86
C GLN A 116 12.05 -5.24 9.16
N LEU A 117 12.32 -6.09 10.15
CA LEU A 117 11.88 -5.96 11.53
C LEU A 117 13.10 -5.81 12.43
N THR A 118 13.36 -4.58 12.90
CA THR A 118 14.55 -4.30 13.74
C THR A 118 14.31 -4.48 15.23
N ALA A 119 13.07 -4.37 15.69
CA ALA A 119 12.60 -4.58 17.06
C ALA A 119 11.09 -4.74 17.08
N GLY A 120 10.54 -5.35 18.13
CA GLY A 120 9.09 -5.47 18.34
C GLY A 120 8.48 -6.69 17.67
N VAL A 121 7.24 -6.57 17.18
CA VAL A 121 6.44 -7.70 16.72
C VAL A 121 5.62 -7.38 15.48
N LEU A 122 5.61 -8.31 14.54
CA LEU A 122 4.72 -8.31 13.38
C LEU A 122 3.78 -9.52 13.45
N ASN A 123 2.48 -9.30 13.17
CA ASN A 123 1.55 -10.33 12.73
C ASN A 123 1.31 -10.15 11.22
N VAL A 124 1.50 -11.21 10.46
CA VAL A 124 1.44 -11.21 9.00
C VAL A 124 0.45 -12.26 8.53
N THR A 125 -0.57 -11.81 7.81
CA THR A 125 -1.51 -12.68 7.11
C THR A 125 -1.22 -12.64 5.63
N VAL A 126 -0.71 -13.73 5.06
CA VAL A 126 -0.48 -13.89 3.63
C VAL A 126 -1.65 -14.65 3.05
N ARG A 127 -2.49 -13.98 2.25
CA ARG A 127 -3.69 -14.56 1.64
C ARG A 127 -3.42 -15.22 0.30
N ARG A 128 -2.45 -14.69 -0.43
CA ARG A 128 -2.05 -15.21 -1.74
C ARG A 128 -0.54 -15.09 -1.91
N LEU A 129 0.05 -16.17 -2.38
CA LEU A 129 1.44 -16.26 -2.80
C LEU A 129 1.42 -17.00 -4.15
N ARG A 130 1.77 -16.32 -5.23
CA ARG A 130 1.79 -16.89 -6.58
C ARG A 130 3.12 -17.58 -6.82
N ASP A 131 3.17 -18.46 -7.82
CA ASP A 131 4.43 -19.02 -8.27
C ASP A 131 5.39 -17.89 -8.70
N GLY A 132 6.56 -17.85 -8.06
CA GLY A 132 7.56 -16.80 -8.29
C GLY A 132 7.44 -15.58 -7.39
N ASP A 133 6.38 -15.48 -6.56
CA ASP A 133 6.31 -14.48 -5.51
C ASP A 133 7.27 -14.83 -4.36
N ASP A 134 7.91 -13.81 -3.81
CA ASP A 134 8.76 -13.90 -2.63
C ASP A 134 8.19 -13.05 -1.49
N PHE A 135 8.08 -13.66 -0.32
CA PHE A 135 7.73 -12.94 0.92
C PHE A 135 8.76 -13.25 1.99
N GLU A 136 9.54 -12.26 2.39
CA GLU A 136 10.66 -12.40 3.33
C GLU A 136 10.56 -11.37 4.46
N ILE A 137 10.81 -11.82 5.69
CA ILE A 137 10.86 -10.97 6.89
C ILE A 137 12.26 -11.08 7.48
N ASP A 138 13.02 -9.99 7.40
CA ASP A 138 14.41 -9.91 7.79
C ASP A 138 14.54 -9.36 9.20
N THR A 139 15.16 -10.11 10.08
CA THR A 139 15.46 -9.73 11.47
C THR A 139 16.98 -9.62 11.70
N PRO A 140 17.44 -9.09 12.84
CA PRO A 140 18.87 -8.95 13.07
C PRO A 140 19.66 -10.26 13.09
N ASN A 141 19.03 -11.40 13.33
CA ASN A 141 19.71 -12.69 13.42
C ASN A 141 19.28 -13.73 12.38
N GLN A 142 18.14 -13.53 11.69
CA GLN A 142 17.68 -14.45 10.66
C GLN A 142 16.76 -13.77 9.63
N ALA A 143 16.58 -14.39 8.46
CA ALA A 143 15.58 -14.11 7.46
C ALA A 143 14.53 -15.22 7.46
N PHE A 144 13.24 -14.86 7.62
CA PHE A 144 12.12 -15.79 7.51
C PHE A 144 11.47 -15.66 6.13
N THR A 145 11.52 -16.73 5.34
CA THR A 145 10.88 -16.82 4.02
C THR A 145 9.57 -17.59 4.15
N VAL A 146 8.48 -16.98 3.71
CA VAL A 146 7.15 -17.59 3.67
C VAL A 146 7.01 -18.43 2.41
N TYR A 147 6.54 -19.67 2.53
CA TYR A 147 6.37 -20.59 1.41
C TYR A 147 4.91 -20.83 1.00
N GLN A 148 3.97 -20.57 1.89
CA GLN A 148 2.55 -20.77 1.64
C GLN A 148 1.71 -19.60 2.18
N PRO A 149 0.48 -19.38 1.68
CA PRO A 149 -0.49 -18.55 2.36
C PRO A 149 -0.72 -19.04 3.80
N GLY A 150 -0.94 -18.12 4.74
CA GLY A 150 -1.10 -18.47 6.15
C GLY A 150 -0.97 -17.29 7.10
N HIS A 151 -0.85 -17.62 8.39
CA HIS A 151 -0.77 -16.68 9.50
C HIS A 151 0.55 -16.84 10.24
N TYR A 152 1.34 -15.77 10.23
CA TYR A 152 2.70 -15.74 10.73
C TYR A 152 2.88 -14.63 11.75
N ARG A 153 3.69 -14.89 12.78
CA ARG A 153 4.11 -13.88 13.73
C ARG A 153 5.63 -13.92 13.88
N VAL A 154 6.27 -12.78 13.80
CA VAL A 154 7.72 -12.63 14.00
C VAL A 154 7.96 -11.58 15.06
N GLU A 155 8.76 -11.93 16.07
CA GLU A 155 9.11 -11.08 17.20
C GLU A 155 10.64 -10.93 17.27
N VAL A 156 11.12 -9.76 17.63
CA VAL A 156 12.55 -9.47 17.84
C VAL A 156 12.72 -8.88 19.23
N ASN A 157 13.62 -9.48 20.03
CA ASN A 157 13.89 -8.99 21.37
C ASN A 157 14.60 -7.63 21.35
N ALA A 158 14.66 -6.98 22.53
CA ALA A 158 15.25 -5.63 22.66
C ALA A 158 16.72 -5.55 22.22
N ASP A 159 17.48 -6.63 22.39
CA ASP A 159 18.91 -6.69 22.03
C ASP A 159 19.14 -7.03 20.55
N GLY A 160 18.14 -7.60 19.85
CA GLY A 160 18.23 -8.01 18.46
C GLY A 160 19.05 -9.27 18.19
N ASN A 161 19.33 -10.06 19.21
CA ASN A 161 20.10 -11.30 19.10
C ASN A 161 19.24 -12.57 19.14
N GLU A 162 17.94 -12.40 19.31
CA GLU A 162 16.95 -13.47 19.34
C GLU A 162 15.69 -13.00 18.63
N SER A 163 15.11 -13.88 17.83
CA SER A 163 13.79 -13.70 17.23
C SER A 163 12.94 -14.94 17.47
N ILE A 164 11.62 -14.73 17.50
CA ILE A 164 10.64 -15.80 17.65
C ILE A 164 9.77 -15.78 16.40
N VAL A 165 9.68 -16.95 15.75
CA VAL A 165 8.78 -17.14 14.61
C VAL A 165 7.67 -18.10 15.02
N THR A 166 6.43 -17.66 14.93
CA THR A 166 5.23 -18.46 15.19
C THR A 166 4.47 -18.63 13.88
N VAL A 167 4.30 -19.87 13.44
CA VAL A 167 3.52 -20.24 12.26
C VAL A 167 2.23 -20.87 12.75
N ARG A 168 1.10 -20.14 12.67
CA ARG A 168 -0.21 -20.65 13.02
C ARG A 168 -0.77 -21.51 11.91
N GLU A 169 -0.64 -21.03 10.69
CA GLU A 169 -1.07 -21.68 9.46
C GLU A 169 -0.03 -21.37 8.37
N GLY A 170 0.18 -22.31 7.43
CA GLY A 170 1.18 -22.22 6.37
C GLY A 170 2.53 -22.84 6.76
N ASP A 171 3.56 -22.55 6.00
CA ASP A 171 4.95 -23.02 6.19
C ASP A 171 5.95 -21.95 5.80
N GLY A 172 7.15 -21.98 6.39
CA GLY A 172 8.24 -21.10 6.04
C GLY A 172 9.60 -21.61 6.54
N GLU A 173 10.66 -20.90 6.21
CA GLU A 173 12.03 -21.24 6.57
C GLU A 173 12.76 -20.05 7.16
N SER A 174 13.37 -20.23 8.32
CA SER A 174 14.29 -19.27 8.93
C SER A 174 15.72 -19.61 8.55
N THR A 175 16.45 -18.63 7.99
CA THR A 175 17.82 -18.77 7.52
C THR A 175 18.72 -17.74 8.18
N GLY A 176 19.85 -18.18 8.77
CA GLY A 176 20.83 -17.29 9.40
C GLY A 176 22.05 -18.07 9.88
N GLY A 177 23.19 -17.41 10.07
CA GLY A 177 24.40 -18.02 10.61
C GLY A 177 24.83 -19.33 9.94
N GLY A 178 24.58 -19.50 8.63
CA GLY A 178 24.89 -20.72 7.87
C GLY A 178 23.97 -21.92 8.11
N GLN A 179 22.87 -21.74 8.84
CA GLN A 179 21.85 -22.76 9.13
C GLN A 179 20.50 -22.33 8.59
N SER A 180 19.64 -23.31 8.23
CA SER A 180 18.24 -23.06 7.94
C SER A 180 17.35 -24.09 8.65
N TYR A 181 16.19 -23.60 9.10
CA TYR A 181 15.19 -24.36 9.84
C TYR A 181 13.80 -24.17 9.23
N GLU A 182 13.19 -25.26 8.84
CA GLU A 182 11.78 -25.26 8.38
C GLU A 182 10.87 -25.17 9.60
N ILE A 183 9.90 -24.25 9.56
CA ILE A 183 8.91 -24.02 10.62
C ILE A 183 7.52 -24.16 9.99
N ARG A 184 6.74 -25.09 10.52
CA ARG A 184 5.45 -25.48 9.96
C ARG A 184 4.27 -24.95 10.77
N GLY A 185 3.10 -24.99 10.17
CA GLY A 185 1.86 -24.68 10.85
C GLY A 185 1.72 -25.44 12.18
N GLY A 186 1.32 -24.73 13.23
CA GLY A 186 1.24 -25.28 14.58
C GLY A 186 2.53 -25.21 15.40
N GLN A 187 3.57 -24.55 14.92
CA GLN A 187 4.88 -24.46 15.58
C GLN A 187 5.26 -23.01 15.94
N ARG A 188 6.02 -22.90 17.02
CA ARG A 188 6.70 -21.69 17.48
C ARG A 188 8.18 -21.99 17.61
N ALA A 189 9.05 -21.24 16.97
CA ALA A 189 10.50 -21.39 16.99
C ALA A 189 11.15 -20.19 17.66
N THR A 190 11.95 -20.43 18.69
CA THR A 190 12.87 -19.45 19.26
C THR A 190 14.21 -19.60 18.57
N LEU A 191 14.64 -18.54 17.88
CA LEU A 191 15.83 -18.50 17.04
C LEU A 191 16.87 -17.58 17.71
N SER A 192 17.98 -18.14 18.14
CA SER A 192 19.04 -17.42 18.86
C SER A 192 20.39 -17.51 18.15
N GLY A 193 21.22 -16.49 18.36
CA GLY A 193 22.56 -16.38 17.78
C GLY A 193 22.61 -15.64 16.45
N THR A 194 23.74 -14.95 16.23
CA THR A 194 23.99 -14.14 15.03
C THR A 194 25.05 -14.72 14.10
N ASP A 195 26.06 -15.43 14.67
CA ASP A 195 27.12 -16.07 13.90
C ASP A 195 26.77 -17.51 13.53
N GLN A 196 26.08 -18.20 14.41
CA GLN A 196 25.47 -19.50 14.20
C GLN A 196 24.06 -19.46 14.75
N LEU A 197 23.08 -19.78 13.90
CA LEU A 197 21.67 -19.82 14.29
C LEU A 197 21.34 -21.14 14.96
N TYR A 198 20.62 -21.07 16.07
CA TYR A 198 20.04 -22.21 16.78
C TYR A 198 18.53 -22.04 16.84
N ALA A 199 17.79 -23.11 16.67
CA ALA A 199 16.33 -23.11 16.76
C ALA A 199 15.84 -24.09 17.83
N ASP A 200 15.03 -23.60 18.76
CA ASP A 200 14.24 -24.40 19.69
C ASP A 200 12.77 -24.31 19.26
N VAL A 201 12.17 -25.47 18.93
CA VAL A 201 10.81 -25.53 18.36
C VAL A 201 9.86 -26.15 19.35
N GLU A 202 8.82 -25.42 19.65
CA GLU A 202 7.74 -25.78 20.60
C GLU A 202 6.37 -25.78 19.90
N PRO A 203 5.38 -26.48 20.46
CA PRO A 203 3.98 -26.33 20.06
C PRO A 203 3.47 -24.90 20.33
N LEU A 204 2.41 -24.49 19.61
CA LEU A 204 1.79 -23.17 19.80
C LEU A 204 1.23 -22.96 21.22
N TYR A 205 1.38 -21.73 21.70
CA TYR A 205 0.58 -21.20 22.79
C TYR A 205 -0.74 -20.58 22.28
N GLY A 206 -1.65 -20.30 23.22
CA GLY A 206 -2.88 -19.58 22.89
C GLY A 206 -2.61 -18.18 22.34
N PRO A 207 -3.59 -17.56 21.65
CA PRO A 207 -3.46 -16.19 21.15
C PRO A 207 -3.42 -15.19 22.31
N ASP A 208 -2.63 -14.13 22.14
CA ASP A 208 -2.64 -12.96 23.01
C ASP A 208 -3.61 -11.87 22.49
N ASP A 209 -3.62 -10.70 23.15
CA ASP A 209 -4.50 -9.58 22.77
C ASP A 209 -4.15 -9.02 21.37
N PHE A 210 -2.88 -9.07 20.96
CA PHE A 210 -2.45 -8.62 19.64
C PHE A 210 -2.85 -9.61 18.55
N ASP A 211 -2.79 -10.91 18.83
CA ASP A 211 -3.29 -11.95 17.94
C ASP A 211 -4.82 -11.83 17.79
N THR A 212 -5.55 -11.69 18.89
CA THR A 212 -7.01 -11.55 18.90
C THR A 212 -7.46 -10.30 18.12
N TRP A 213 -6.77 -9.19 18.29
CA TRP A 213 -7.02 -7.98 17.49
C TRP A 213 -6.74 -8.21 16.01
N SER A 214 -5.65 -8.92 15.67
CA SER A 214 -5.28 -9.23 14.28
C SER A 214 -6.34 -10.12 13.61
N GLU A 215 -6.82 -11.14 14.31
CA GLU A 215 -7.90 -12.02 13.84
C GLU A 215 -9.20 -11.25 13.57
N ALA A 216 -9.59 -10.35 14.48
CA ALA A 216 -10.78 -9.53 14.32
C ALA A 216 -10.70 -8.65 13.05
N ARG A 217 -9.51 -8.16 12.71
CA ARG A 217 -9.29 -7.40 11.48
C ARG A 217 -9.24 -8.27 10.23
N ASP A 218 -8.72 -9.51 10.34
CA ASP A 218 -8.81 -10.49 9.26
C ASP A 218 -10.26 -10.83 8.93
N HIS A 219 -11.09 -11.06 9.95
CA HIS A 219 -12.54 -11.27 9.76
C HIS A 219 -13.20 -10.12 9.00
N ARG A 220 -12.85 -8.85 9.30
CA ARG A 220 -13.40 -7.68 8.59
C ARG A 220 -13.07 -7.74 7.09
N PHE A 221 -11.86 -8.12 6.74
CA PHE A 221 -11.41 -8.27 5.36
C PHE A 221 -12.10 -9.46 4.68
N ASP A 222 -12.11 -10.64 5.32
CA ASP A 222 -12.59 -11.90 4.74
C ASP A 222 -14.10 -11.92 4.51
N TYR A 223 -14.86 -11.16 5.32
CA TYR A 223 -16.31 -11.04 5.20
C TYR A 223 -16.78 -9.74 4.53
N SER A 224 -15.87 -9.00 3.89
CA SER A 224 -16.24 -7.78 3.18
C SER A 224 -17.16 -8.07 1.99
N ARG A 225 -18.27 -7.35 1.94
CA ARG A 225 -19.24 -7.40 0.81
C ARG A 225 -18.62 -6.81 -0.44
N SER A 226 -17.79 -5.79 -0.28
CA SER A 226 -17.13 -5.09 -1.39
C SER A 226 -16.16 -5.99 -2.15
N ALA A 227 -15.60 -7.03 -1.53
CA ALA A 227 -14.73 -8.01 -2.18
C ALA A 227 -15.37 -8.68 -3.41
N HIS A 228 -16.70 -8.81 -3.44
CA HIS A 228 -17.41 -9.42 -4.57
C HIS A 228 -17.42 -8.58 -5.85
N TYR A 229 -17.14 -7.29 -5.74
CA TYR A 229 -17.21 -6.33 -6.85
C TYR A 229 -15.83 -5.90 -7.35
N LEU A 230 -14.75 -6.44 -6.76
CA LEU A 230 -13.39 -5.93 -6.95
C LEU A 230 -12.40 -7.03 -7.31
N ALA A 231 -11.39 -6.66 -8.07
CA ALA A 231 -10.23 -7.54 -8.25
C ALA A 231 -9.52 -7.78 -6.91
N PRO A 232 -9.03 -9.01 -6.66
CA PRO A 232 -8.47 -9.38 -5.36
C PRO A 232 -7.24 -8.57 -4.92
N ASP A 233 -6.58 -7.86 -5.83
CA ASP A 233 -5.38 -7.03 -5.55
C ASP A 233 -5.71 -5.57 -5.21
N VAL A 234 -6.98 -5.17 -5.25
CA VAL A 234 -7.42 -3.84 -4.79
C VAL A 234 -7.21 -3.74 -3.28
N VAL A 235 -6.55 -2.69 -2.82
CA VAL A 235 -6.24 -2.43 -1.42
C VAL A 235 -7.26 -1.49 -0.81
N GLY A 236 -7.69 -1.75 0.44
CA GLY A 236 -8.57 -0.86 1.21
C GLY A 236 -10.05 -0.96 0.87
N PHE A 237 -10.49 -2.06 0.28
CA PHE A 237 -11.89 -2.24 -0.12
C PHE A 237 -12.82 -2.54 1.06
N GLU A 238 -12.32 -3.11 2.14
CA GLU A 238 -13.09 -3.42 3.34
C GLU A 238 -13.64 -2.17 4.04
N ASP A 239 -13.03 -1.01 3.81
CA ASP A 239 -13.51 0.25 4.36
C ASP A 239 -14.74 0.80 3.61
N LEU A 240 -15.00 0.30 2.40
CA LEU A 240 -16.17 0.70 1.61
C LEU A 240 -17.48 0.22 2.24
N ASP A 241 -17.45 -0.91 2.95
CA ASP A 241 -18.64 -1.56 3.51
C ASP A 241 -19.37 -0.72 4.55
N ASP A 242 -18.61 0.06 5.33
CA ASP A 242 -19.15 0.92 6.39
C ASP A 242 -19.46 2.35 5.91
N ASN A 243 -19.01 2.71 4.70
CA ASN A 243 -18.99 4.09 4.24
C ASN A 243 -19.78 4.35 2.95
N GLY A 244 -20.45 3.32 2.40
CA GLY A 244 -21.23 3.46 1.19
C GLY A 244 -22.04 2.24 0.83
N ASP A 245 -22.73 2.33 -0.30
CA ASP A 245 -23.62 1.29 -0.81
C ASP A 245 -23.30 1.00 -2.27
N TRP A 246 -23.21 -0.30 -2.61
CA TRP A 246 -23.17 -0.77 -3.99
C TRP A 246 -24.58 -0.76 -4.60
N ARG A 247 -24.71 -0.29 -5.83
CA ARG A 247 -25.95 -0.25 -6.59
C ARG A 247 -25.70 -0.61 -8.04
N ASP A 248 -26.68 -1.25 -8.66
CA ASP A 248 -26.64 -1.53 -10.09
C ASP A 248 -27.06 -0.31 -10.90
N ASP A 249 -26.21 0.10 -11.82
CA ASP A 249 -26.46 1.16 -12.78
C ASP A 249 -26.52 0.58 -14.20
N PRO A 250 -27.55 0.91 -15.01
CA PRO A 250 -27.71 0.33 -16.36
C PRO A 250 -26.56 0.64 -17.34
N ALA A 251 -25.82 1.75 -17.12
CA ALA A 251 -24.73 2.19 -17.99
C ALA A 251 -23.35 1.73 -17.52
N TYR A 252 -23.19 1.54 -16.19
CA TYR A 252 -21.88 1.34 -15.57
C TYR A 252 -21.75 0.02 -14.80
N GLY A 253 -22.83 -0.75 -14.64
CA GLY A 253 -22.84 -1.97 -13.82
C GLY A 253 -22.86 -1.63 -12.33
N HIS A 254 -22.02 -2.32 -11.54
CA HIS A 254 -21.94 -2.09 -10.10
C HIS A 254 -21.22 -0.78 -9.80
N VAL A 255 -21.87 0.12 -9.08
CA VAL A 255 -21.37 1.44 -8.70
C VAL A 255 -21.47 1.59 -7.19
N TRP A 256 -20.38 1.97 -6.56
CA TRP A 256 -20.36 2.27 -5.13
C TRP A 256 -20.61 3.76 -4.89
N PHE A 257 -21.55 4.09 -3.99
CA PHE A 257 -21.90 5.47 -3.64
C PHE A 257 -21.56 5.75 -2.17
N PRO A 258 -20.68 6.73 -1.88
CA PRO A 258 -20.40 7.11 -0.50
C PRO A 258 -21.66 7.67 0.18
N ASN A 259 -21.87 7.33 1.44
CA ASN A 259 -23.05 7.75 2.22
C ASN A 259 -22.74 8.80 3.29
N ARG A 260 -21.45 9.03 3.61
CA ARG A 260 -20.98 9.97 4.63
C ARG A 260 -20.12 11.07 4.01
N VAL A 261 -20.71 11.82 3.08
CA VAL A 261 -20.06 12.95 2.41
C VAL A 261 -20.97 14.18 2.50
N ASP A 262 -20.35 15.36 2.57
CA ASP A 262 -21.06 16.64 2.65
C ASP A 262 -21.84 16.96 1.37
N ALA A 263 -22.84 17.83 1.49
CA ALA A 263 -23.56 18.33 0.33
C ALA A 263 -22.60 19.10 -0.60
N GLY A 264 -22.59 18.73 -1.88
CA GLY A 264 -21.69 19.30 -2.87
C GLY A 264 -20.26 18.73 -2.83
N TRP A 265 -20.04 17.65 -2.10
CA TRP A 265 -18.80 16.89 -2.17
C TRP A 265 -18.56 16.34 -3.58
N ALA A 266 -17.29 16.32 -3.97
CA ALA A 266 -16.82 15.67 -5.19
C ALA A 266 -15.50 14.92 -4.92
N PRO A 267 -15.16 13.91 -5.73
CA PRO A 267 -13.90 13.17 -5.55
C PRO A 267 -12.66 14.05 -5.69
N TYR A 268 -11.61 13.73 -4.94
CA TYR A 268 -10.34 14.47 -4.85
C TYR A 268 -10.49 15.90 -4.28
N HIS A 269 -11.44 16.11 -3.36
CA HIS A 269 -11.72 17.39 -2.72
C HIS A 269 -11.39 17.42 -1.22
N VAL A 270 -11.18 16.28 -0.60
CA VAL A 270 -10.86 16.16 0.84
C VAL A 270 -9.59 15.32 0.99
N GLY A 271 -8.47 15.97 1.19
CA GLY A 271 -7.15 15.33 1.21
C GLY A 271 -6.06 16.31 0.78
N HIS A 272 -4.93 15.79 0.36
CA HIS A 272 -3.75 16.56 -0.03
C HIS A 272 -2.91 15.82 -1.08
N TRP A 273 -1.90 16.52 -1.63
CA TRP A 273 -0.97 15.96 -2.59
C TRP A 273 0.41 15.76 -1.96
N ASP A 274 0.90 14.53 -2.00
CA ASP A 274 2.27 14.16 -1.62
C ASP A 274 3.10 13.85 -2.85
N TRP A 275 4.43 13.96 -2.70
CA TRP A 275 5.38 13.49 -3.71
C TRP A 275 5.94 12.15 -3.31
N ILE A 276 5.53 11.07 -4.00
CA ILE A 276 5.91 9.69 -3.68
C ILE A 276 6.61 9.07 -4.90
N SER A 277 7.89 8.72 -4.73
CA SER A 277 8.65 8.00 -5.76
C SER A 277 8.14 6.55 -5.88
N PRO A 278 8.05 5.97 -7.10
CA PRO A 278 8.49 6.51 -8.38
C PRO A 278 7.41 7.29 -9.15
N TRP A 279 6.19 7.43 -8.65
CA TRP A 279 5.05 8.00 -9.40
C TRP A 279 4.99 9.54 -9.40
N GLY A 280 5.61 10.19 -8.42
CA GLY A 280 5.52 11.64 -8.27
C GLY A 280 4.29 12.09 -7.51
N TRP A 281 3.55 13.08 -8.04
CA TRP A 281 2.36 13.62 -7.39
C TRP A 281 1.29 12.56 -7.17
N THR A 282 1.02 12.31 -5.91
CA THR A 282 0.14 11.25 -5.43
C THR A 282 -0.92 11.84 -4.51
N TRP A 283 -2.17 11.44 -4.71
CA TRP A 283 -3.27 11.85 -3.84
C TRP A 283 -3.29 11.02 -2.56
N VAL A 284 -3.50 11.69 -1.43
CA VAL A 284 -3.75 11.08 -0.12
C VAL A 284 -5.07 11.62 0.39
N ASP A 285 -6.09 10.77 0.47
CA ASP A 285 -7.43 11.16 0.89
C ASP A 285 -7.56 11.11 2.41
N ASP A 286 -8.26 12.09 3.01
CA ASP A 286 -8.44 12.18 4.47
C ASP A 286 -9.59 11.30 4.98
N ASN A 287 -10.47 10.79 4.09
CA ASN A 287 -11.53 9.88 4.50
C ASN A 287 -10.98 8.48 4.75
N ALA A 288 -11.46 7.77 5.76
CA ALA A 288 -11.00 6.42 6.09
C ALA A 288 -11.14 5.43 4.92
N TRP A 289 -12.18 5.57 4.10
CA TRP A 289 -12.45 4.76 2.91
C TRP A 289 -11.71 5.25 1.65
N GLY A 290 -10.96 6.33 1.76
CA GLY A 290 -10.40 7.09 0.64
C GLY A 290 -9.13 6.50 0.03
N TYR A 291 -8.97 5.17 -0.03
CA TYR A 291 -7.84 4.57 -0.74
C TYR A 291 -8.29 3.90 -2.04
N ALA A 292 -9.09 2.86 -1.97
CA ALA A 292 -9.53 2.12 -3.15
C ALA A 292 -10.15 3.02 -4.23
N PRO A 293 -11.12 3.94 -3.93
CA PRO A 293 -11.78 4.73 -4.96
C PRO A 293 -10.91 5.83 -5.59
N PHE A 294 -9.76 6.14 -5.00
CA PHE A 294 -8.87 7.19 -5.51
C PHE A 294 -7.64 6.65 -6.25
N HIS A 295 -7.31 5.38 -6.03
CA HIS A 295 -6.16 4.73 -6.68
C HIS A 295 -6.55 3.66 -7.70
N TYR A 296 -7.84 3.29 -7.73
CA TYR A 296 -8.41 2.32 -8.66
C TYR A 296 -9.74 2.82 -9.21
N GLY A 297 -10.16 2.27 -10.35
CA GLY A 297 -11.47 2.57 -10.93
C GLY A 297 -11.63 3.98 -11.50
N ARG A 298 -12.87 4.45 -11.58
CA ARG A 298 -13.26 5.76 -12.13
C ARG A 298 -14.46 6.33 -11.37
N TRP A 299 -14.61 7.65 -11.41
CA TRP A 299 -15.73 8.35 -10.79
C TRP A 299 -16.76 8.84 -11.81
N VAL A 300 -18.02 8.75 -11.49
CA VAL A 300 -19.12 9.22 -12.33
C VAL A 300 -20.14 10.02 -11.50
N SER A 301 -20.68 11.09 -12.08
CA SER A 301 -21.81 11.80 -11.51
C SER A 301 -23.10 11.22 -12.09
N ALA A 302 -23.82 10.43 -11.29
CA ALA A 302 -25.06 9.77 -11.65
C ALA A 302 -26.21 10.29 -10.78
N GLY A 303 -27.26 10.86 -11.40
CA GLY A 303 -28.40 11.40 -10.66
C GLY A 303 -28.07 12.49 -9.65
N GLY A 304 -27.02 13.29 -9.89
CA GLY A 304 -26.56 14.35 -8.99
C GLY A 304 -25.74 13.84 -7.78
N ARG A 305 -25.36 12.57 -7.77
CA ARG A 305 -24.49 11.96 -6.76
C ARG A 305 -23.24 11.40 -7.42
N TRP A 306 -22.13 11.44 -6.71
CA TRP A 306 -20.90 10.80 -7.13
C TRP A 306 -20.93 9.32 -6.79
N GLY A 307 -20.65 8.48 -7.80
CA GLY A 307 -20.48 7.04 -7.67
C GLY A 307 -19.12 6.61 -8.20
N TRP A 308 -18.56 5.60 -7.60
CA TRP A 308 -17.31 4.99 -8.02
C TRP A 308 -17.56 3.68 -8.77
N VAL A 309 -16.98 3.57 -9.95
CA VAL A 309 -17.03 2.39 -10.82
C VAL A 309 -15.66 1.70 -10.72
N ALA A 310 -15.63 0.52 -10.15
CA ALA A 310 -14.42 -0.29 -10.04
C ALA A 310 -13.93 -0.75 -11.43
N GLY A 311 -12.68 -1.16 -11.49
CA GLY A 311 -12.13 -1.87 -12.65
C GLY A 311 -12.71 -3.29 -12.79
N PRO A 312 -12.44 -3.98 -13.91
CA PRO A 312 -12.88 -5.36 -14.12
C PRO A 312 -12.34 -6.31 -13.05
N VAL A 313 -13.18 -7.20 -12.53
CA VAL A 313 -12.84 -8.12 -11.43
C VAL A 313 -11.80 -9.17 -11.85
N GLU A 314 -11.83 -9.58 -13.12
CA GLU A 314 -10.95 -10.61 -13.65
C GLU A 314 -9.54 -10.11 -14.03
N VAL A 315 -9.32 -8.79 -13.98
CA VAL A 315 -8.03 -8.18 -14.33
C VAL A 315 -7.29 -7.81 -13.07
N GLN A 316 -6.02 -8.23 -12.98
CA GLN A 316 -5.16 -7.84 -11.86
C GLN A 316 -5.13 -6.31 -11.72
N ALA A 317 -5.48 -5.81 -10.56
CA ALA A 317 -5.47 -4.38 -10.28
C ALA A 317 -4.04 -3.81 -10.35
N VAL A 318 -3.90 -2.68 -11.01
CA VAL A 318 -2.66 -1.90 -11.06
C VAL A 318 -2.92 -0.55 -10.40
N TYR A 319 -2.11 -0.24 -9.40
CA TYR A 319 -2.17 1.01 -8.66
C TYR A 319 -1.90 2.22 -9.56
N ALA A 320 -2.64 3.31 -9.31
CA ALA A 320 -2.37 4.62 -9.90
C ALA A 320 -2.29 5.69 -8.79
N PRO A 321 -1.32 6.64 -8.86
CA PRO A 321 -1.12 7.65 -7.81
C PRO A 321 -2.31 8.60 -7.65
N ALA A 322 -3.00 8.90 -8.75
CA ALA A 322 -4.26 9.62 -8.83
C ALA A 322 -4.87 9.47 -10.22
N LEU A 323 -6.15 9.20 -10.32
CA LEU A 323 -6.87 9.03 -11.58
C LEU A 323 -7.60 10.32 -11.95
N VAL A 324 -6.81 11.35 -12.27
CA VAL A 324 -7.28 12.71 -12.55
C VAL A 324 -6.71 13.27 -13.85
N VAL A 325 -7.33 14.35 -14.33
CA VAL A 325 -6.74 15.25 -15.35
C VAL A 325 -6.46 16.59 -14.68
N PHE A 326 -5.27 17.13 -14.90
CA PHE A 326 -4.91 18.46 -14.44
C PHE A 326 -5.37 19.53 -15.41
N ILE A 327 -5.73 20.70 -14.88
CA ILE A 327 -6.14 21.86 -15.69
C ILE A 327 -5.50 23.14 -15.14
N GLY A 328 -5.23 24.08 -16.01
CA GLY A 328 -4.74 25.42 -15.67
C GLY A 328 -3.32 25.50 -15.13
N GLY A 329 -2.63 24.37 -14.95
CA GLY A 329 -1.24 24.32 -14.50
C GLY A 329 -0.28 24.44 -15.68
N GLY A 330 0.45 25.56 -15.80
CA GLY A 330 1.46 25.76 -16.85
C GLY A 330 1.75 27.25 -17.08
N PRO A 331 2.78 27.58 -17.88
CA PRO A 331 3.04 28.96 -18.28
C PRO A 331 1.81 29.54 -19.00
N GLY A 332 1.20 30.58 -18.44
CA GLY A 332 -0.05 31.17 -18.94
C GLY A 332 -1.36 30.59 -18.39
N GLY A 333 -1.29 29.61 -17.47
CA GLY A 333 -2.46 29.10 -16.73
C GLY A 333 -2.98 30.08 -15.67
N TRP A 334 -3.83 29.60 -14.74
CA TRP A 334 -4.56 30.43 -13.76
C TRP A 334 -3.69 31.17 -12.71
N GLY A 335 -2.62 31.86 -13.17
CA GLY A 335 -1.85 32.80 -12.30
C GLY A 335 -1.25 32.18 -11.04
N GLY A 336 -0.68 30.97 -11.13
CA GLY A 336 -0.08 30.28 -9.98
C GLY A 336 -1.05 29.36 -9.23
N ASN A 337 -2.15 28.97 -9.85
CA ASN A 337 -3.08 27.97 -9.32
C ASN A 337 -2.98 26.65 -10.10
N VAL A 338 -3.29 25.55 -9.42
CA VAL A 338 -3.36 24.20 -9.97
C VAL A 338 -4.80 23.69 -9.81
N GLY A 339 -5.35 23.13 -10.88
CA GLY A 339 -6.67 22.50 -10.83
C GLY A 339 -6.67 21.07 -11.33
N TRP A 340 -7.66 20.30 -10.93
CA TRP A 340 -7.87 18.91 -11.37
C TRP A 340 -9.32 18.49 -11.23
N PHE A 341 -9.65 17.40 -11.92
CA PHE A 341 -10.92 16.69 -11.76
C PHE A 341 -10.73 15.19 -11.98
N ALA A 342 -11.62 14.36 -11.41
CA ALA A 342 -11.57 12.91 -11.53
C ALA A 342 -11.84 12.43 -12.96
N LEU A 343 -11.12 11.40 -13.41
CA LEU A 343 -11.43 10.66 -14.63
C LEU A 343 -12.76 9.90 -14.50
N GLY A 344 -13.55 9.94 -15.58
CA GLY A 344 -14.78 9.17 -15.73
C GLY A 344 -14.56 7.77 -16.30
N PRO A 345 -15.60 6.89 -16.25
CA PRO A 345 -15.53 5.57 -16.88
C PRO A 345 -15.20 5.68 -18.37
N ARG A 346 -14.37 4.74 -18.86
CA ARG A 346 -13.84 4.65 -20.23
C ARG A 346 -12.88 5.77 -20.64
N GLU A 347 -12.50 6.68 -19.73
CA GLU A 347 -11.51 7.71 -20.00
C GLU A 347 -10.08 7.17 -19.72
N VAL A 348 -9.16 7.52 -20.62
CA VAL A 348 -7.77 7.05 -20.57
C VAL A 348 -6.99 7.85 -19.52
N TYR A 349 -6.34 7.13 -18.61
CA TYR A 349 -5.32 7.67 -17.73
C TYR A 349 -3.96 7.72 -18.43
N VAL A 350 -3.32 8.86 -18.43
CA VAL A 350 -1.95 9.06 -18.94
C VAL A 350 -1.03 9.34 -17.76
N PRO A 351 -0.09 8.43 -17.45
CA PRO A 351 0.89 8.64 -16.38
C PRO A 351 1.75 9.90 -16.61
N SER A 352 2.09 10.61 -15.53
CA SER A 352 3.04 11.73 -15.55
C SER A 352 4.50 11.30 -15.43
N TYR A 353 4.75 10.02 -15.25
CA TYR A 353 6.05 9.37 -15.08
C TYR A 353 6.40 8.50 -16.29
N HIS A 354 7.70 8.22 -16.46
CA HIS A 354 8.18 7.38 -17.56
C HIS A 354 7.70 5.95 -17.40
N VAL A 355 7.06 5.43 -18.45
CA VAL A 355 6.54 4.07 -18.48
C VAL A 355 6.53 3.52 -19.91
N SER A 356 6.50 2.19 -20.03
CA SER A 356 6.27 1.49 -21.28
C SER A 356 4.82 1.60 -21.76
N GLU A 357 4.59 1.37 -23.05
CA GLU A 357 3.23 1.24 -23.60
C GLU A 357 2.47 0.07 -22.95
N ALA A 358 3.16 -1.03 -22.64
CA ALA A 358 2.60 -2.18 -21.95
C ALA A 358 2.06 -1.80 -20.58
N TYR A 359 2.80 -1.00 -19.81
CA TYR A 359 2.33 -0.48 -18.52
C TYR A 359 1.11 0.42 -18.66
N VAL A 360 1.12 1.36 -19.63
CA VAL A 360 -0.03 2.25 -19.87
C VAL A 360 -1.29 1.45 -20.20
N ASN A 361 -1.15 0.40 -21.00
CA ASN A 361 -2.25 -0.51 -21.30
C ASN A 361 -2.71 -1.23 -20.01
N ARG A 362 -1.80 -1.82 -19.22
CA ARG A 362 -2.13 -2.52 -17.97
C ARG A 362 -2.88 -1.62 -16.98
N VAL A 363 -2.36 -0.42 -16.69
CA VAL A 363 -2.98 0.49 -15.72
C VAL A 363 -4.35 0.98 -16.16
N ASN A 364 -4.61 1.09 -17.46
CA ASN A 364 -5.91 1.49 -17.96
C ASN A 364 -6.92 0.35 -17.95
N ILE A 365 -6.59 -0.82 -18.50
CA ILE A 365 -7.52 -1.96 -18.55
C ILE A 365 -7.87 -2.53 -17.17
N SER A 366 -6.99 -2.37 -16.19
CA SER A 366 -7.27 -2.79 -14.81
C SER A 366 -8.18 -1.82 -14.06
N ASN A 367 -8.29 -0.58 -14.51
CA ASN A 367 -9.03 0.48 -13.84
C ASN A 367 -10.32 0.91 -14.53
N THR A 368 -10.54 0.50 -15.78
CA THR A 368 -11.81 0.76 -16.49
C THR A 368 -11.90 -0.09 -17.76
N THR A 369 -13.12 -0.32 -18.23
CA THR A 369 -13.33 -0.91 -19.54
C THR A 369 -13.02 0.12 -20.62
N VAL A 370 -11.91 -0.06 -21.34
CA VAL A 370 -11.44 0.87 -22.39
C VAL A 370 -10.88 0.08 -23.57
N ASN A 371 -10.94 0.68 -24.77
CA ASN A 371 -10.35 0.08 -25.98
C ASN A 371 -8.84 0.33 -26.00
N ILE A 372 -8.04 -0.76 -26.11
CA ILE A 372 -6.57 -0.71 -26.15
C ILE A 372 -6.07 0.21 -27.28
N THR A 373 -6.70 0.19 -28.46
CA THR A 373 -6.33 1.09 -29.56
C THR A 373 -6.49 2.55 -29.16
N GLN A 374 -7.52 2.90 -28.38
CA GLN A 374 -7.67 4.24 -27.87
C GLN A 374 -6.59 4.60 -26.87
N VAL A 375 -6.22 3.67 -25.98
CA VAL A 375 -5.12 3.87 -24.99
C VAL A 375 -3.81 4.13 -25.72
N THR A 376 -3.45 3.28 -26.70
CA THR A 376 -2.23 3.41 -27.51
C THR A 376 -2.21 4.72 -28.28
N ASN A 377 -3.31 5.13 -28.91
CA ASN A 377 -3.39 6.40 -29.63
C ASN A 377 -3.20 7.61 -28.72
N VAL A 378 -3.81 7.60 -27.52
CA VAL A 378 -3.64 8.67 -26.53
C VAL A 378 -2.21 8.70 -26.02
N TYR A 379 -1.60 7.56 -25.75
CA TYR A 379 -0.21 7.43 -25.31
C TYR A 379 0.76 8.00 -26.37
N HIS A 380 0.66 7.59 -27.62
CA HIS A 380 1.49 8.09 -28.72
C HIS A 380 1.33 9.60 -28.91
N THR A 381 0.10 10.11 -28.84
CA THR A 381 -0.14 11.54 -29.01
C THR A 381 0.41 12.36 -27.84
N THR A 382 0.26 11.87 -26.61
CA THR A 382 0.56 12.65 -25.40
C THR A 382 2.00 12.47 -24.93
N VAL A 383 2.52 11.25 -24.94
CA VAL A 383 3.84 10.93 -24.38
C VAL A 383 4.94 10.98 -25.45
N ILE A 384 4.74 10.27 -26.57
CA ILE A 384 5.80 10.15 -27.60
C ILE A 384 5.96 11.43 -28.38
N ASN A 385 4.87 12.11 -28.75
CA ASN A 385 4.93 13.39 -29.46
C ASN A 385 5.14 14.59 -28.54
N ASN A 386 5.36 14.36 -27.24
CA ASN A 386 5.57 15.38 -26.20
C ASN A 386 4.49 16.48 -26.18
N THR A 387 3.27 16.13 -26.52
CA THR A 387 2.12 17.04 -26.53
C THR A 387 1.48 17.02 -25.15
N THR A 388 1.91 17.90 -24.25
CA THR A 388 1.35 17.99 -22.89
C THR A 388 -0.11 18.47 -22.87
N ASN A 389 -0.62 19.03 -23.97
CA ASN A 389 -1.99 19.52 -24.08
C ASN A 389 -2.91 18.47 -24.71
N ILE A 390 -3.83 17.93 -23.90
CA ILE A 390 -4.85 16.96 -24.32
C ILE A 390 -6.06 17.76 -24.85
N THR A 391 -5.97 18.32 -26.05
CA THR A 391 -6.99 19.25 -26.56
C THR A 391 -8.18 18.57 -27.25
N ASN A 392 -8.05 17.31 -27.68
CA ASN A 392 -9.05 16.65 -28.52
C ASN A 392 -9.91 15.59 -27.78
N ILE A 393 -9.78 15.50 -26.45
CA ILE A 393 -10.55 14.55 -25.64
C ILE A 393 -11.60 15.30 -24.84
N THR A 394 -12.86 14.85 -24.92
CA THR A 394 -13.94 15.35 -24.08
C THR A 394 -14.01 14.51 -22.81
N TYR A 395 -13.82 15.16 -21.65
CA TYR A 395 -13.93 14.52 -20.34
C TYR A 395 -15.30 14.83 -19.71
N ALA A 396 -16.01 13.78 -19.31
CA ALA A 396 -17.36 13.89 -18.78
C ALA A 396 -17.42 14.73 -17.49
N ASN A 397 -16.50 14.47 -16.57
CA ASN A 397 -16.50 15.09 -15.25
C ASN A 397 -16.05 16.55 -15.26
N ARG A 398 -15.34 17.02 -16.29
CA ARG A 398 -14.94 18.42 -16.42
C ARG A 398 -16.10 19.40 -16.31
N ASN A 399 -17.23 19.03 -16.89
CA ASN A 399 -18.41 19.89 -17.00
C ASN A 399 -19.43 19.68 -15.86
N VAL A 400 -19.18 18.75 -14.95
CA VAL A 400 -20.03 18.55 -13.77
C VAL A 400 -19.79 19.70 -12.80
N GLN A 401 -20.88 20.35 -12.39
CA GLN A 401 -20.81 21.46 -11.45
C GLN A 401 -20.13 21.04 -10.14
N GLY A 402 -19.10 21.76 -9.72
CA GLY A 402 -18.37 21.48 -8.51
C GLY A 402 -17.32 20.35 -8.60
N ALA A 403 -17.17 19.68 -9.75
CA ALA A 403 -16.22 18.58 -9.93
C ALA A 403 -14.76 19.03 -9.96
N VAL A 404 -14.49 20.25 -10.38
CA VAL A 404 -13.14 20.81 -10.50
C VAL A 404 -12.70 21.40 -9.17
N MET A 405 -11.59 20.91 -8.66
CA MET A 405 -10.86 21.53 -7.55
C MET A 405 -9.76 22.43 -8.09
N VAL A 406 -9.58 23.59 -7.48
CA VAL A 406 -8.50 24.53 -7.80
C VAL A 406 -7.90 25.06 -6.50
N VAL A 407 -6.57 25.03 -6.39
CA VAL A 407 -5.84 25.55 -5.24
C VAL A 407 -4.62 26.37 -5.68
N PRO A 408 -4.10 27.28 -4.84
CA PRO A 408 -2.83 27.91 -5.09
C PRO A 408 -1.70 26.87 -5.14
N GLN A 409 -0.71 27.10 -6.02
CA GLN A 409 0.44 26.19 -6.17
C GLN A 409 1.18 25.94 -4.84
N HIS A 410 1.31 26.96 -3.99
CA HIS A 410 1.98 26.79 -2.69
C HIS A 410 1.27 25.78 -1.78
N ALA A 411 -0.08 25.77 -1.77
CA ALA A 411 -0.85 24.79 -1.00
C ALA A 411 -0.69 23.37 -1.56
N PHE A 412 -0.63 23.27 -2.90
CA PHE A 412 -0.38 21.99 -3.59
C PHE A 412 1.00 21.39 -3.23
N VAL A 413 2.09 22.20 -3.30
CA VAL A 413 3.45 21.68 -3.06
C VAL A 413 3.81 21.56 -1.58
N SER A 414 2.98 22.05 -0.67
CA SER A 414 3.21 21.96 0.78
C SER A 414 2.34 20.90 1.45
N ALA A 415 1.75 19.99 0.69
CA ALA A 415 0.88 18.94 1.20
C ALA A 415 -0.24 19.48 2.14
N GLN A 416 -0.78 20.67 1.83
CA GLN A 416 -1.86 21.26 2.61
C GLN A 416 -3.21 20.64 2.25
N PRO A 417 -4.15 20.51 3.22
CA PRO A 417 -5.52 20.09 2.94
C PRO A 417 -6.16 20.99 1.88
N VAL A 418 -6.51 20.42 0.72
CA VAL A 418 -6.98 21.18 -0.44
C VAL A 418 -8.33 21.86 -0.23
N ALA A 419 -9.19 21.27 0.61
CA ALA A 419 -10.51 21.83 0.91
C ALA A 419 -10.43 23.24 1.50
N ALA A 420 -9.46 23.48 2.41
CA ALA A 420 -9.24 24.77 3.05
C ALA A 420 -8.58 25.81 2.12
N ALA A 421 -7.88 25.35 1.08
CA ALA A 421 -7.15 26.19 0.12
C ALA A 421 -7.92 26.44 -1.18
N ARG A 422 -9.16 26.01 -1.30
CA ARG A 422 -9.96 26.06 -2.51
C ARG A 422 -10.12 27.48 -3.07
N VAL A 423 -9.84 27.64 -4.35
CA VAL A 423 -10.06 28.87 -5.13
C VAL A 423 -11.29 28.71 -5.99
N GLN A 424 -12.19 29.71 -5.97
CA GLN A 424 -13.37 29.72 -6.83
C GLN A 424 -12.98 30.17 -8.24
N VAL A 425 -13.41 29.39 -9.23
CA VAL A 425 -13.21 29.68 -10.66
C VAL A 425 -14.55 29.57 -11.40
N SER A 426 -14.75 30.38 -12.40
CA SER A 426 -15.98 30.35 -13.18
C SER A 426 -16.02 29.15 -14.15
N ALA A 427 -17.21 28.72 -14.53
CA ALA A 427 -17.40 27.66 -15.53
C ALA A 427 -16.71 27.99 -16.86
N GLN A 428 -16.70 29.28 -17.25
CA GLN A 428 -16.02 29.74 -18.47
C GLN A 428 -14.49 29.60 -18.37
N GLN A 429 -13.91 29.92 -17.22
CA GLN A 429 -12.49 29.71 -16.97
C GLN A 429 -12.12 28.22 -17.02
N ILE A 430 -12.97 27.35 -16.41
CA ILE A 430 -12.79 25.90 -16.49
C ILE A 430 -12.86 25.42 -17.94
N ALA A 431 -13.87 25.87 -18.71
CA ALA A 431 -14.06 25.43 -20.09
C ALA A 431 -12.92 25.85 -21.03
N SER A 432 -12.30 27.01 -20.79
CA SER A 432 -11.19 27.52 -21.60
C SER A 432 -9.80 27.07 -21.15
N ALA A 433 -9.66 26.49 -19.94
CA ALA A 433 -8.36 26.11 -19.39
C ALA A 433 -7.73 24.95 -20.17
N PRO A 434 -6.41 24.99 -20.42
CA PRO A 434 -5.71 23.86 -21.03
C PRO A 434 -5.72 22.66 -20.08
N MET A 435 -5.83 21.46 -20.63
CA MET A 435 -5.78 20.20 -19.90
C MET A 435 -4.43 19.54 -20.10
N SER A 436 -3.93 18.89 -19.05
CA SER A 436 -2.66 18.17 -19.08
C SER A 436 -2.72 16.87 -18.27
N ALA A 437 -1.96 15.85 -18.70
CA ALA A 437 -1.75 14.64 -17.93
C ALA A 437 -0.88 14.88 -16.69
N ARG A 438 -0.09 15.96 -16.66
CA ARG A 438 0.78 16.30 -15.53
C ARG A 438 0.65 17.78 -15.15
N VAL A 439 0.94 18.06 -13.89
CA VAL A 439 1.12 19.43 -13.40
C VAL A 439 2.61 19.78 -13.44
N ALA A 440 2.95 20.85 -14.16
CA ALA A 440 4.34 21.30 -14.31
C ALA A 440 4.80 22.10 -13.08
N VAL A 441 4.82 21.42 -11.92
CA VAL A 441 5.19 22.00 -10.63
C VAL A 441 6.19 21.06 -9.94
N ALA A 442 7.36 21.61 -9.59
CA ALA A 442 8.38 20.84 -8.88
C ALA A 442 7.98 20.59 -7.41
N PRO A 443 8.26 19.41 -6.87
CA PRO A 443 8.01 19.11 -5.46
C PRO A 443 8.98 19.87 -4.55
N THR A 444 8.58 19.97 -3.28
CA THR A 444 9.39 20.52 -2.19
C THR A 444 9.70 19.43 -1.17
N GLN A 445 10.61 19.68 -0.24
CA GLN A 445 10.84 18.77 0.89
C GLN A 445 9.54 18.46 1.63
N GLN A 446 8.66 19.46 1.79
CA GLN A 446 7.40 19.27 2.50
C GLN A 446 6.45 18.34 1.76
N SER A 447 6.40 18.36 0.42
CA SER A 447 5.58 17.40 -0.33
C SER A 447 6.07 15.96 -0.21
N VAL A 448 7.37 15.74 0.04
CA VAL A 448 7.93 14.41 0.32
C VAL A 448 7.59 13.95 1.74
N MET A 449 7.73 14.86 2.71
CA MET A 449 7.44 14.57 4.12
C MET A 449 5.95 14.41 4.41
N GLY A 450 5.08 15.05 3.62
CA GLY A 450 3.63 14.96 3.72
C GLY A 450 2.98 15.95 4.68
N ALA A 451 1.65 15.89 4.81
CA ALA A 451 0.83 16.89 5.49
C ALA A 451 1.17 17.10 6.97
N LYS A 452 1.61 16.07 7.67
CA LYS A 452 1.95 16.16 9.10
C LYS A 452 3.38 16.62 9.40
N ALA A 453 4.20 16.89 8.39
CA ALA A 453 5.54 17.42 8.60
C ALA A 453 5.56 18.75 9.34
N SER A 454 4.52 19.58 9.18
CA SER A 454 4.41 20.89 9.81
C SER A 454 3.63 20.91 11.13
N THR A 455 2.87 19.85 11.43
CA THR A 455 2.00 19.77 12.64
C THR A 455 2.54 18.81 13.69
N ALA A 456 3.79 18.37 13.57
CA ALA A 456 4.42 17.39 14.42
C ALA A 456 4.38 17.81 15.92
N GLY A 457 3.30 17.44 16.61
CA GLY A 457 3.35 17.07 18.01
C GLY A 457 4.41 15.97 18.16
N HIS A 458 4.84 15.65 19.35
CA HIS A 458 5.92 14.70 19.61
C HIS A 458 5.92 13.51 18.67
N VAL A 459 6.80 13.56 17.64
CA VAL A 459 7.08 12.45 16.76
C VAL A 459 8.13 11.62 17.47
N THR A 460 7.77 10.42 17.87
CA THR A 460 8.69 9.50 18.52
C THR A 460 9.40 8.68 17.43
N ALA A 461 10.72 8.78 17.38
CA ALA A 461 11.55 7.96 16.49
C ALA A 461 12.11 6.76 17.26
N PRO A 462 12.44 5.65 16.61
CA PRO A 462 13.20 4.56 17.25
C PRO A 462 14.55 5.09 17.75
N SER A 463 15.08 4.47 18.80
CA SER A 463 16.43 4.81 19.24
C SER A 463 17.44 4.61 18.11
N ALA A 464 18.52 5.39 18.10
CA ALA A 464 19.56 5.28 17.07
C ALA A 464 20.13 3.85 16.96
N ALA A 465 20.15 3.11 18.07
CA ALA A 465 20.60 1.71 18.08
C ALA A 465 19.62 0.79 17.33
N ILE A 466 18.31 1.00 17.45
CA ILE A 466 17.27 0.26 16.73
C ILE A 466 17.28 0.65 15.26
N ALA A 467 17.30 1.96 14.96
CA ALA A 467 17.27 2.47 13.59
C ALA A 467 18.49 2.04 12.75
N ALA A 468 19.68 1.92 13.39
CA ALA A 468 20.90 1.51 12.73
C ALA A 468 21.15 -0.02 12.77
N ARG A 469 20.21 -0.82 13.28
CA ARG A 469 20.38 -2.26 13.44
C ARG A 469 20.40 -2.95 12.09
N GLN A 470 21.46 -3.71 11.84
CA GLN A 470 21.54 -4.56 10.64
C GLN A 470 20.60 -5.74 10.75
N VAL A 471 20.09 -6.19 9.62
CA VAL A 471 19.30 -7.42 9.51
C VAL A 471 19.98 -8.44 8.60
N VAL A 472 19.62 -9.70 8.76
CA VAL A 472 20.02 -10.80 7.91
C VAL A 472 18.93 -11.00 6.86
N ALA A 473 19.32 -11.00 5.59
CA ALA A 473 18.43 -11.23 4.45
C ALA A 473 18.90 -12.47 3.67
N ARG A 474 17.99 -13.23 3.13
CA ARG A 474 18.30 -14.30 2.18
C ARG A 474 18.51 -13.74 0.78
N LYS A 475 17.70 -12.75 0.37
CA LYS A 475 17.82 -12.05 -0.90
C LYS A 475 18.45 -10.68 -0.73
N THR A 476 19.30 -10.32 -1.67
CA THR A 476 19.88 -8.97 -1.70
C THR A 476 18.80 -7.97 -2.07
N PRO A 477 18.43 -7.02 -1.19
CA PRO A 477 17.47 -5.98 -1.55
C PRO A 477 18.03 -5.03 -2.61
N PRO A 478 17.18 -4.28 -3.31
CA PRO A 478 17.62 -3.24 -4.21
C PRO A 478 18.45 -2.17 -3.45
N PRO A 479 19.28 -1.41 -4.15
CA PRO A 479 20.01 -0.33 -3.51
C PRO A 479 19.09 0.67 -2.83
N PRO A 480 19.51 1.30 -1.70
CA PRO A 480 18.68 2.25 -0.98
C PRO A 480 18.16 3.38 -1.86
N PRO A 481 16.96 3.92 -1.57
CA PRO A 481 16.40 5.06 -2.28
C PRO A 481 17.33 6.29 -2.25
N VAL A 482 17.27 7.09 -3.32
CA VAL A 482 18.06 8.32 -3.43
C VAL A 482 17.38 9.41 -2.61
N PRO A 483 18.07 10.12 -1.70
CA PRO A 483 17.51 11.23 -0.95
C PRO A 483 16.94 12.33 -1.86
N PHE A 484 15.83 12.94 -1.46
CA PHE A 484 15.19 14.03 -2.23
C PHE A 484 16.15 15.17 -2.55
N ALA A 485 17.01 15.55 -1.60
CA ALA A 485 17.99 16.59 -1.80
C ALA A 485 18.94 16.33 -2.99
N LYS A 486 19.19 15.08 -3.36
CA LYS A 486 19.98 14.71 -4.54
C LYS A 486 19.16 14.72 -5.84
N GLN A 487 17.86 14.57 -5.74
CA GLN A 487 16.93 14.59 -6.88
C GLN A 487 16.48 16.01 -7.22
N GLN A 488 16.56 16.96 -6.30
CA GLN A 488 15.96 18.28 -6.36
C GLN A 488 16.33 19.07 -7.64
N ALA A 489 17.60 19.02 -8.07
CA ALA A 489 18.04 19.72 -9.28
C ALA A 489 17.41 19.13 -10.56
N ALA A 490 17.29 17.80 -10.65
CA ALA A 490 16.65 17.14 -11.78
C ALA A 490 15.13 17.41 -11.80
N LEU A 491 14.48 17.37 -10.64
CA LEU A 491 13.05 17.66 -10.49
C LEU A 491 12.72 19.14 -10.80
N ALA A 492 13.64 20.05 -10.50
CA ALA A 492 13.49 21.47 -10.85
C ALA A 492 13.67 21.72 -12.36
N ALA A 493 14.51 20.92 -13.04
CA ALA A 493 14.68 20.99 -14.49
C ALA A 493 13.48 20.41 -15.26
N HIS A 494 12.78 19.42 -14.68
CA HIS A 494 11.61 18.78 -15.26
C HIS A 494 10.43 18.79 -14.27
N PRO A 495 9.78 19.95 -14.04
CA PRO A 495 8.75 20.08 -13.02
C PRO A 495 7.56 19.13 -13.24
N GLY A 496 7.16 18.42 -12.15
CA GLY A 496 6.04 17.48 -12.17
C GLY A 496 6.35 16.11 -12.78
N GLU A 497 7.60 15.87 -13.15
CA GLU A 497 8.06 14.60 -13.72
C GLU A 497 9.06 13.94 -12.78
N PRO A 498 8.81 12.72 -12.29
CA PRO A 498 9.76 11.99 -11.46
C PRO A 498 11.05 11.67 -12.23
N VAL A 499 12.16 11.60 -11.52
CA VAL A 499 13.45 11.20 -12.10
C VAL A 499 13.36 9.74 -12.55
N ALA A 500 13.71 9.47 -13.81
CA ALA A 500 13.72 8.13 -14.36
C ALA A 500 14.65 7.19 -13.57
N ARG A 501 14.28 5.91 -13.46
CA ARG A 501 15.06 4.89 -12.73
C ARG A 501 16.50 4.79 -13.20
N SER A 502 16.71 4.85 -14.51
CA SER A 502 18.03 4.86 -15.14
C SER A 502 18.89 6.03 -14.66
N GLN A 503 18.29 7.22 -14.47
CA GLN A 503 18.98 8.40 -13.96
C GLN A 503 19.22 8.35 -12.44
N MET A 504 18.35 7.68 -11.69
CA MET A 504 18.50 7.51 -10.24
C MET A 504 19.83 6.83 -9.87
N ALA A 505 20.32 5.90 -10.70
CA ALA A 505 21.59 5.22 -10.46
C ALA A 505 22.78 6.19 -10.40
N ALA A 506 22.77 7.25 -11.24
CA ALA A 506 23.81 8.27 -11.27
C ALA A 506 23.74 9.24 -10.08
N LEU A 507 22.57 9.40 -9.46
CA LEU A 507 22.35 10.28 -8.31
C LEU A 507 22.66 9.60 -6.95
N ARG A 508 22.89 8.28 -6.94
CA ARG A 508 23.20 7.55 -5.71
C ARG A 508 24.52 8.03 -5.11
N PRO A 509 24.57 8.25 -3.78
CA PRO A 509 25.84 8.50 -3.11
C PRO A 509 26.77 7.29 -3.30
N ALA A 510 28.08 7.53 -3.41
CA ALA A 510 29.07 6.47 -3.29
C ALA A 510 28.80 5.69 -2.00
N ALA A 511 28.90 4.34 -2.09
CA ALA A 511 28.41 3.39 -1.11
C ALA A 511 28.45 3.86 0.35
N ALA A 512 27.30 3.73 1.03
CA ALA A 512 27.21 3.98 2.47
C ALA A 512 28.23 3.10 3.24
N ALA A 513 28.81 3.64 4.30
CA ALA A 513 29.92 3.02 5.05
C ALA A 513 29.59 1.66 5.68
N ARG A 514 28.31 1.28 5.81
CA ARG A 514 27.86 -0.05 6.26
C ARG A 514 26.53 -0.40 5.61
N PRO A 515 26.40 -1.56 4.94
CA PRO A 515 25.11 -2.02 4.47
C PRO A 515 24.21 -2.32 5.69
N MET A 516 22.96 -1.87 5.63
CA MET A 516 21.93 -2.19 6.65
C MET A 516 21.55 -3.67 6.63
N VAL A 517 21.92 -4.39 5.58
CA VAL A 517 21.56 -5.79 5.33
C VAL A 517 22.82 -6.64 5.16
N LYS A 518 22.87 -7.76 5.88
CA LYS A 518 23.86 -8.82 5.74
C LYS A 518 23.20 -9.98 5.00
N VAL A 519 23.64 -10.27 3.79
CA VAL A 519 23.10 -11.43 3.05
C VAL A 519 23.58 -12.71 3.72
N ALA A 520 22.65 -13.61 4.05
CA ALA A 520 22.95 -14.90 4.64
C ALA A 520 23.80 -15.75 3.69
N PRO A 521 24.87 -16.42 4.19
CA PRO A 521 25.59 -17.40 3.38
C PRO A 521 24.68 -18.59 3.05
N PRO A 522 25.04 -19.40 2.03
CA PRO A 522 24.34 -20.66 1.78
C PRO A 522 24.21 -21.47 3.07
N ALA A 523 22.98 -21.90 3.37
CA ALA A 523 22.67 -22.53 4.64
C ALA A 523 22.57 -24.05 4.50
N ASN A 524 22.95 -24.78 5.55
CA ASN A 524 22.71 -26.21 5.68
C ASN A 524 21.36 -26.41 6.38
N LYS A 525 20.50 -27.29 5.84
CA LYS A 525 19.27 -27.70 6.53
C LYS A 525 19.64 -28.36 7.85
N ALA A 526 19.21 -27.78 8.95
CA ALA A 526 19.43 -28.27 10.29
C ALA A 526 18.11 -28.78 10.89
N THR A 527 18.23 -29.75 11.79
CA THR A 527 17.08 -30.26 12.54
C THR A 527 16.96 -29.41 13.82
N PRO A 528 15.76 -28.85 14.11
CA PRO A 528 15.54 -28.13 15.36
C PRO A 528 15.74 -29.04 16.57
N THR A 529 16.23 -28.52 17.66
CA THR A 529 16.22 -29.19 18.96
C THR A 529 14.85 -28.99 19.60
N THR A 530 14.29 -30.07 20.15
CA THR A 530 13.11 -30.00 21.02
C THR A 530 13.59 -30.10 22.47
N GLY A 531 13.63 -28.96 23.17
CA GLY A 531 14.08 -28.88 24.57
C GLY A 531 15.28 -27.96 24.74
N HIS A 532 15.31 -27.23 25.83
CA HIS A 532 16.17 -26.09 26.17
C HIS A 532 17.56 -26.08 25.56
N PRO A 533 18.04 -24.94 25.07
CA PRO A 533 19.40 -24.80 24.57
C PRO A 533 20.40 -25.18 25.68
N PRO A 534 21.57 -25.79 25.34
CA PRO A 534 22.60 -26.03 26.31
C PRO A 534 23.02 -24.69 26.95
N ALA A 535 22.97 -24.62 28.26
CA ALA A 535 23.27 -23.41 29.07
C ALA A 535 24.72 -22.93 28.95
N ASN A 536 25.28 -22.88 27.74
CA ASN A 536 26.67 -22.43 27.51
C ASN A 536 26.90 -21.94 26.07
N ALA A 537 26.14 -20.98 25.60
CA ALA A 537 26.53 -20.16 24.47
C ALA A 537 27.19 -18.88 25.01
N GLY A 538 28.49 -18.91 25.02
CA GLY A 538 29.51 -17.97 25.40
C GLY A 538 29.15 -16.53 25.74
N ARG A 539 29.32 -16.19 27.00
CA ARG A 539 29.70 -14.84 27.41
C ARG A 539 31.16 -14.60 26.96
N PRO A 540 31.48 -13.63 26.15
CA PRO A 540 32.87 -13.30 25.85
C PRO A 540 33.54 -12.72 27.10
N GLY A 541 34.56 -13.39 27.61
CA GLY A 541 35.47 -12.80 28.58
C GLY A 541 35.65 -13.46 29.93
N GLN A 542 35.47 -14.77 30.07
CA GLN A 542 35.89 -15.45 31.30
C GLN A 542 37.02 -16.46 30.99
N PRO A 543 38.19 -16.40 31.68
CA PRO A 543 39.26 -17.35 31.46
C PRO A 543 38.87 -18.74 31.95
N PRO A 544 39.45 -19.83 31.39
CA PRO A 544 39.08 -21.20 31.73
C PRO A 544 39.45 -21.53 33.18
N ALA A 545 38.51 -22.16 33.90
CA ALA A 545 38.74 -22.69 35.23
C ALA A 545 39.66 -23.92 35.17
N PRO A 546 40.58 -24.11 36.17
CA PRO A 546 41.50 -25.23 36.19
C PRO A 546 40.79 -26.56 36.46
N PRO A 547 41.34 -27.71 36.03
CA PRO A 547 40.71 -29.01 36.12
C PRO A 547 40.57 -29.47 37.58
N ALA A 548 39.36 -29.89 37.96
CA ALA A 548 39.05 -30.44 39.26
C ALA A 548 39.67 -31.85 39.41
N SER A 549 40.53 -32.01 40.37
CA SER A 549 41.08 -33.28 40.85
C SER A 549 40.00 -34.11 41.56
N HIS A 550 39.90 -35.38 41.21
CA HIS A 550 39.06 -36.39 41.88
C HIS A 550 39.43 -36.57 43.33
N PRO A 551 38.48 -36.73 44.25
CA PRO A 551 38.71 -37.38 45.53
C PRO A 551 38.14 -38.80 45.53
N ALA A 552 38.89 -39.68 46.22
CA ALA A 552 38.70 -41.10 46.38
C ALA A 552 37.44 -41.51 47.15
N GLU A 553 37.04 -42.76 46.88
CA GLU A 553 36.01 -43.56 47.57
C GLU A 553 36.15 -43.56 49.10
N ALA A 554 35.00 -43.49 49.78
CA ALA A 554 34.84 -44.03 51.15
C ALA A 554 33.38 -44.52 51.37
N PRO A 555 33.17 -45.46 52.30
CA PRO A 555 32.25 -46.60 52.12
C PRO A 555 30.83 -46.40 52.63
N ALA A 556 29.99 -47.35 52.22
CA ALA A 556 28.58 -47.54 52.52
C ALA A 556 28.16 -47.39 53.99
N ARG A 557 27.06 -46.69 54.24
CA ARG A 557 26.29 -46.77 55.50
C ARG A 557 24.82 -47.00 55.23
N ALA A 558 24.26 -47.94 56.02
CA ALA A 558 22.96 -48.57 55.97
C ALA A 558 21.76 -47.61 56.18
N PRO A 559 20.52 -48.09 55.87
CA PRO A 559 19.32 -47.25 55.74
C PRO A 559 18.62 -46.96 57.06
N ALA A 560 17.97 -45.85 57.21
CA ALA A 560 17.08 -45.53 58.31
C ALA A 560 15.67 -45.17 57.81
N PRO A 561 14.61 -45.32 58.63
CA PRO A 561 13.32 -45.84 58.26
C PRO A 561 12.29 -44.75 57.87
N GLN A 562 11.28 -45.21 57.11
CA GLN A 562 10.08 -44.44 56.76
C GLN A 562 9.18 -44.21 57.99
N PRO A 563 8.44 -43.14 58.05
CA PRO A 563 7.21 -43.09 58.86
C PRO A 563 5.97 -43.11 58.00
N HIS A 564 5.08 -43.89 58.52
CA HIS A 564 3.69 -44.30 58.21
C HIS A 564 2.76 -43.20 57.70
N GLN A 565 1.93 -43.62 56.73
CA GLN A 565 0.60 -43.08 56.47
C GLN A 565 -0.37 -43.42 57.62
N PRO A 566 -1.45 -42.68 57.81
CA PRO A 566 -2.74 -43.33 58.06
C PRO A 566 -3.82 -42.96 57.05
N GLU A 567 -4.65 -43.95 56.88
CA GLU A 567 -5.82 -44.11 56.01
C GLU A 567 -6.97 -43.13 56.23
N MET A 568 -7.68 -42.97 55.11
CA MET A 568 -9.13 -42.85 54.88
C MET A 568 -10.08 -42.54 56.06
N ASN A 569 -10.97 -41.58 55.80
CA ASN A 569 -12.43 -41.80 55.88
C ASN A 569 -13.23 -40.73 55.13
N ARG A 570 -14.09 -41.17 54.25
CA ARG A 570 -15.27 -40.55 53.66
C ARG A 570 -16.46 -41.14 54.45
N PRO A 571 -17.71 -40.59 54.49
CA PRO A 571 -18.38 -39.57 53.68
C PRO A 571 -19.27 -38.63 54.57
N THR A 572 -19.92 -37.61 53.98
CA THR A 572 -21.40 -37.45 53.95
C THR A 572 -21.82 -36.02 53.56
N GLU A 573 -22.71 -36.00 52.59
CA GLU A 573 -23.88 -35.17 52.31
C GLU A 573 -23.87 -33.65 52.42
N ALA A 574 -24.35 -33.09 51.31
CA ALA A 574 -24.94 -31.74 51.20
C ALA A 574 -26.27 -31.63 51.97
N PRO A 575 -26.76 -30.44 52.32
CA PRO A 575 -27.94 -29.95 51.61
C PRO A 575 -28.06 -28.45 51.31
N ALA A 576 -28.75 -28.20 50.20
CA ALA A 576 -29.85 -27.26 49.94
C ALA A 576 -29.72 -25.76 50.19
N HIS A 577 -29.98 -25.00 49.12
CA HIS A 577 -30.55 -23.64 49.08
C HIS A 577 -31.89 -23.53 49.81
N PRO A 578 -32.46 -22.35 50.19
CA PRO A 578 -32.69 -21.08 49.49
C PRO A 578 -32.80 -19.86 50.46
N PRO A 579 -33.48 -18.73 50.21
CA PRO A 579 -33.84 -17.98 49.01
C PRO A 579 -33.50 -16.45 49.09
N ALA A 580 -33.88 -15.73 48.02
CA ALA A 580 -33.84 -14.31 47.79
C ALA A 580 -34.54 -13.39 48.84
N ALA A 581 -34.00 -12.18 49.01
CA ALA A 581 -34.78 -10.96 49.33
C ALA A 581 -33.98 -9.70 48.91
N GLU A 582 -34.52 -8.93 47.97
CA GLU A 582 -34.35 -7.47 47.85
C GLU A 582 -35.12 -6.75 48.99
N PRO A 583 -35.06 -5.40 49.19
CA PRO A 583 -34.33 -4.34 48.51
C PRO A 583 -33.79 -3.22 49.46
N ASN A 584 -33.22 -2.19 48.80
CA ASN A 584 -33.08 -0.78 49.27
C ASN A 584 -31.88 -0.36 50.13
N ASN A 585 -30.99 0.42 49.55
CA ASN A 585 -30.87 1.87 49.75
C ASN A 585 -29.56 2.41 49.19
N ARG A 586 -29.75 3.34 48.26
CA ARG A 586 -28.72 4.25 47.74
C ARG A 586 -28.55 5.40 48.76
N PRO A 587 -27.36 5.90 49.00
CA PRO A 587 -27.14 7.34 49.17
C PRO A 587 -26.21 7.92 48.10
N GLU A 588 -26.66 9.05 47.52
CA GLU A 588 -25.87 9.96 46.71
C GLU A 588 -24.73 10.59 47.52
N PRO A 589 -23.60 10.92 46.91
CA PRO A 589 -22.63 11.84 47.49
C PRO A 589 -22.80 13.27 46.96
N ASN A 590 -22.81 14.16 47.91
CA ASN A 590 -22.85 15.60 47.94
C ASN A 590 -22.05 16.35 46.87
N ARG A 591 -22.72 17.36 46.36
CA ARG A 591 -22.20 18.48 45.57
C ARG A 591 -21.70 19.59 46.52
N PRO A 592 -20.50 20.18 46.35
CA PRO A 592 -20.12 21.39 47.08
C PRO A 592 -20.67 22.65 46.40
N PRO A 593 -20.87 23.75 47.17
CA PRO A 593 -21.62 24.92 46.74
C PRO A 593 -20.80 25.96 45.98
N ALA A 594 -21.52 26.69 45.14
CA ALA A 594 -21.07 27.84 44.39
C ALA A 594 -20.80 29.04 45.34
N THR A 595 -19.67 29.71 45.14
CA THR A 595 -19.43 31.06 45.66
C THR A 595 -19.44 32.06 44.50
N GLN A 596 -20.28 33.06 44.65
CA GLN A 596 -20.43 34.24 43.80
C GLN A 596 -19.57 35.39 44.30
N PRO A 597 -19.52 36.52 43.59
CA PRO A 597 -18.31 37.27 43.29
C PRO A 597 -18.29 38.65 43.98
N SER A 598 -17.22 39.39 43.85
CA SER A 598 -17.26 40.83 44.10
C SER A 598 -16.28 41.61 43.22
N ASN A 599 -16.89 42.64 42.69
CA ASN A 599 -16.43 44.03 42.45
C ASN A 599 -15.71 44.40 41.13
N ARG A 600 -16.51 45.18 40.43
CA ARG A 600 -16.30 46.16 39.38
C ARG A 600 -15.41 47.34 39.86
N PRO A 601 -14.75 48.15 38.98
CA PRO A 601 -15.43 49.38 38.59
C PRO A 601 -15.48 49.69 37.08
N GLU A 602 -16.51 50.46 36.78
CA GLU A 602 -16.92 51.12 35.57
C GLU A 602 -15.89 52.09 34.98
N THR A 603 -15.93 52.29 33.65
CA THR A 603 -16.10 53.62 33.06
C THR A 603 -16.42 53.54 31.54
N ASN A 604 -17.46 54.35 31.22
CA ASN A 604 -17.74 55.10 29.98
C ASN A 604 -18.36 54.45 28.76
N ARG A 605 -19.64 54.75 28.65
CA ARG A 605 -20.46 54.88 27.45
C ARG A 605 -20.19 56.25 26.77
N PRO A 606 -20.39 56.40 25.42
CA PRO A 606 -21.59 57.14 25.01
C PRO A 606 -22.34 56.60 23.76
N THR A 607 -23.59 56.81 23.80
CA THR A 607 -24.59 57.45 22.90
C THR A 607 -25.28 56.60 21.82
N GLU A 608 -26.56 56.64 21.98
CA GLU A 608 -27.73 56.21 21.21
C GLU A 608 -27.73 56.53 19.71
N ALA A 609 -28.38 55.67 18.96
CA ALA A 609 -29.23 56.02 17.81
C ALA A 609 -30.41 55.04 17.68
N PRO A 610 -31.55 55.43 17.03
CA PRO A 610 -32.90 55.16 17.55
C PRO A 610 -33.57 53.91 16.98
N ALA A 611 -34.64 53.51 17.68
CA ALA A 611 -35.52 52.38 17.43
C ALA A 611 -36.36 52.52 16.15
N HIS A 612 -36.44 51.40 15.39
CA HIS A 612 -37.48 51.18 14.40
C HIS A 612 -38.66 50.36 15.00
N PRO A 613 -39.91 50.62 14.55
CA PRO A 613 -41.11 50.01 15.13
C PRO A 613 -41.32 48.57 14.61
N PRO A 614 -42.17 47.76 15.29
CA PRO A 614 -42.36 46.35 14.99
C PRO A 614 -43.22 46.16 13.74
N ALA A 615 -42.78 45.23 12.88
CA ALA A 615 -43.52 44.83 11.68
C ALA A 615 -44.68 43.89 12.05
N GLU A 616 -45.85 44.21 11.48
CA GLU A 616 -47.09 43.44 11.55
C GLU A 616 -46.95 42.05 10.97
N THR A 617 -47.40 41.04 11.71
CA THR A 617 -47.54 39.66 11.29
C THR A 617 -48.78 39.51 10.38
N LYS A 618 -48.59 39.20 9.11
CA LYS A 618 -49.62 38.71 8.21
C LYS A 618 -50.02 37.26 8.54
N PRO A 619 -51.31 36.90 8.54
CA PRO A 619 -51.76 35.54 8.78
C PRO A 619 -51.41 34.62 7.58
N ALA A 620 -51.03 33.38 7.88
CA ALA A 620 -50.71 32.32 6.94
C ALA A 620 -51.97 31.93 6.10
N PRO A 621 -51.82 31.59 4.81
CA PRO A 621 -52.93 31.08 4.01
C PRO A 621 -53.35 29.69 4.45
N ALA A 622 -54.66 29.46 4.50
CA ALA A 622 -55.30 28.19 4.84
C ALA A 622 -54.82 27.04 3.94
N ALA A 623 -54.58 25.88 4.53
CA ALA A 623 -54.21 24.64 3.85
C ALA A 623 -55.30 24.22 2.85
N ARG A 624 -54.91 23.92 1.62
CA ARG A 624 -55.75 23.26 0.60
C ARG A 624 -56.07 21.83 1.05
N PRO A 625 -57.26 21.30 0.76
CA PRO A 625 -57.61 19.92 1.03
C PRO A 625 -56.72 18.96 0.21
N ALA A 626 -56.29 17.89 0.86
CA ALA A 626 -55.51 16.82 0.23
C ALA A 626 -56.34 16.11 -0.86
N THR A 627 -55.76 15.96 -2.03
CA THR A 627 -56.29 15.12 -3.12
C THR A 627 -56.23 13.65 -2.69
N PRO A 628 -57.27 12.85 -2.98
CA PRO A 628 -57.27 11.42 -2.67
C PRO A 628 -56.21 10.66 -3.49
N PRO A 629 -55.64 9.58 -2.97
CA PRO A 629 -54.63 8.78 -3.66
C PRO A 629 -55.24 8.15 -4.94
N PRO A 630 -54.44 7.99 -6.00
CA PRO A 630 -54.87 7.33 -7.22
C PRO A 630 -55.14 5.83 -6.97
N PRO A 631 -56.08 5.21 -7.71
CA PRO A 631 -56.39 3.80 -7.57
C PRO A 631 -55.17 2.91 -7.94
N PRO A 632 -55.08 1.69 -7.37
CA PRO A 632 -53.98 0.79 -7.65
C PRO A 632 -53.94 0.42 -9.13
N ARG A 633 -52.76 0.55 -9.74
CA ARG A 633 -52.52 0.13 -11.13
C ARG A 633 -52.59 -1.40 -11.22
N THR A 634 -53.38 -1.88 -12.14
CA THR A 634 -53.40 -3.28 -12.55
C THR A 634 -52.00 -3.67 -13.07
N PRO A 635 -51.45 -4.84 -12.67
CA PRO A 635 -50.18 -5.30 -13.20
C PRO A 635 -50.26 -5.54 -14.71
N PRO A 636 -49.20 -5.21 -15.48
CA PRO A 636 -49.18 -5.50 -16.91
C PRO A 636 -49.22 -7.01 -17.16
N PRO A 637 -49.81 -7.45 -18.31
CA PRO A 637 -49.85 -8.85 -18.66
C PRO A 637 -48.44 -9.43 -18.77
N ALA A 638 -48.23 -10.65 -18.27
CA ALA A 638 -47.00 -11.38 -18.33
C ALA A 638 -46.41 -11.38 -19.76
N ALA A 639 -45.18 -10.97 -19.90
CA ALA A 639 -44.45 -11.00 -21.16
C ALA A 639 -44.34 -12.46 -21.68
N ARG A 640 -44.64 -12.64 -22.95
CA ARG A 640 -44.40 -13.91 -23.64
C ARG A 640 -42.91 -14.29 -23.52
N PRO A 641 -42.59 -15.59 -23.31
CA PRO A 641 -41.21 -16.03 -23.32
C PRO A 641 -40.52 -15.65 -24.64
N ALA A 642 -39.30 -15.11 -24.54
CA ALA A 642 -38.47 -14.81 -25.67
C ALA A 642 -38.15 -16.12 -26.46
N PRO A 643 -38.06 -16.07 -27.80
CA PRO A 643 -37.63 -17.22 -28.58
C PRO A 643 -36.20 -17.62 -28.18
N ALA A 644 -35.97 -18.93 -28.09
CA ALA A 644 -34.67 -19.49 -27.79
C ALA A 644 -33.61 -19.01 -28.80
N PRO A 645 -32.36 -18.78 -28.38
CA PRO A 645 -31.29 -18.38 -29.26
C PRO A 645 -31.02 -19.46 -30.32
N PRO A 646 -30.72 -19.10 -31.56
CA PRO A 646 -30.41 -20.07 -32.61
C PRO A 646 -29.15 -20.90 -32.22
N LYS A 647 -29.24 -22.20 -32.42
CA LYS A 647 -28.10 -23.12 -32.24
C LYS A 647 -26.93 -22.64 -33.11
N PRO A 648 -25.67 -22.76 -32.63
CA PRO A 648 -24.50 -22.43 -33.42
C PRO A 648 -24.48 -23.22 -34.71
N GLN A 649 -24.44 -22.57 -35.85
CA GLN A 649 -24.21 -23.22 -37.15
C GLN A 649 -22.79 -23.79 -37.16
N ALA A 650 -22.66 -25.05 -37.52
CA ALA A 650 -21.39 -25.70 -37.73
C ALA A 650 -20.58 -24.93 -38.81
N LYS A 651 -19.32 -24.62 -38.50
CA LYS A 651 -18.39 -24.05 -39.48
C LYS A 651 -18.31 -24.96 -40.69
N PRO A 652 -18.34 -24.42 -41.90
CA PRO A 652 -18.11 -25.24 -43.11
C PRO A 652 -16.71 -25.89 -43.03
N PRO A 653 -16.53 -27.10 -43.57
CA PRO A 653 -15.23 -27.78 -43.57
C PRO A 653 -14.20 -26.93 -44.30
N ALA A 654 -13.01 -26.84 -43.73
CA ALA A 654 -11.87 -26.13 -44.30
C ALA A 654 -11.56 -26.73 -45.68
N LYS A 655 -11.33 -25.88 -46.69
CA LYS A 655 -10.87 -26.30 -47.99
C LYS A 655 -9.52 -27.05 -47.84
N PRO A 656 -9.32 -28.16 -48.61
CA PRO A 656 -8.02 -28.85 -48.60
C PRO A 656 -6.91 -27.90 -49.05
N LEU A 657 -5.83 -27.88 -48.32
CA LEU A 657 -4.62 -27.13 -48.65
C LEU A 657 -4.06 -27.56 -50.02
N THR A 658 -3.64 -26.61 -50.80
CA THR A 658 -2.97 -26.86 -52.06
C THR A 658 -1.59 -27.49 -51.85
N PRO A 659 -1.05 -28.22 -52.84
CA PRO A 659 0.27 -28.84 -52.70
C PRO A 659 1.42 -27.88 -52.35
N GLU A 660 1.31 -26.61 -52.75
CA GLU A 660 2.29 -25.57 -52.41
C GLU A 660 2.19 -25.11 -50.95
N GLU A 661 0.98 -25.02 -50.40
CA GLU A 661 0.77 -24.63 -48.99
C GLU A 661 1.24 -25.76 -48.04
N LYS A 662 1.08 -27.03 -48.42
CA LYS A 662 1.64 -28.16 -47.67
C LYS A 662 3.17 -28.10 -47.61
N LYS A 663 3.80 -27.77 -48.73
CA LYS A 663 5.25 -27.70 -48.83
C LYS A 663 5.85 -26.56 -47.99
N ARG A 664 5.15 -25.43 -47.89
CA ARG A 664 5.55 -24.32 -47.00
C ARG A 664 5.42 -24.68 -45.53
N GLN A 665 4.37 -25.40 -45.12
CA GLN A 665 4.21 -25.86 -43.74
C GLN A 665 5.28 -26.89 -43.33
N GLU A 666 5.66 -27.77 -44.22
CA GLU A 666 6.75 -28.73 -43.97
C GLU A 666 8.13 -28.06 -43.90
N GLU A 667 8.36 -26.97 -44.64
CA GLU A 667 9.60 -26.19 -44.55
C GLU A 667 9.67 -25.33 -43.29
N GLU A 668 8.54 -24.83 -42.80
CA GLU A 668 8.49 -24.10 -41.51
C GLU A 668 8.66 -25.02 -40.30
N GLN A 669 8.11 -26.24 -40.33
CA GLN A 669 8.31 -27.24 -39.28
C GLN A 669 9.73 -27.79 -39.19
N LYS A 670 10.52 -27.69 -40.27
CA LYS A 670 11.95 -28.08 -40.27
C LYS A 670 12.88 -26.98 -39.78
N LYS A 671 12.37 -25.77 -39.56
CA LYS A 671 13.15 -24.61 -39.05
C LYS A 671 12.91 -24.29 -37.59
N GLN A 672 11.96 -24.97 -36.93
CA GLN A 672 11.79 -25.00 -35.46
C GLN A 672 12.46 -26.26 -34.89
#